data_61c5f47ac8b4cfd90b9cf458029260f3
#
_entry.id   61c5f47ac8b4cfd90b9cf458029260f3
#
_cell.length_a   1.000
_cell.length_b   1.000
_cell.length_c   1.000
_cell.angle_alpha   90.00
_cell.angle_beta   90.00
_cell.angle_gamma   90.00
#
_symmetry.space_group_name_H-M   'P 1'
#
loop_
_entity.id
_entity.type
_entity.pdbx_description
1 polymer ?
#
loop_
_entity_poly.entity_id
_entity_poly.type
_entity_poly.pdbx_seq_one_letter_code
_entity_poly.pdbx_strand_id
1 'polypeptide(L)'
;MKYPYLLATVLGLCAFSPTASLFAQPSPYTNEHEQRDDEEEIVVLSAFNISSQTVDRYRAADAVSAVRIRTQLIETPSSISVLTRDFMEDIAPVRMHDAAKYIAGVQDGRGSLYGDRVVLRGFEAFAPRTVDNFADLGVDNIEEALIDRMEVSKGPNAILSPAGSPGGTINIVSKSPEFKPKHSITALIGEFNAQKITLDTTAPLLGSDRFAYRLIAAYQDTEHYWSSSARSRNKFISPQFTWRINPKTELVTRYYYHDWSTFREPALIIDSSVTQRGQKPIAGPGFRPKGLNGTPPWSGMNQQKHSIQFALTSAINEHLNVRLAGRYQRFTEGSVQAFLNPPSMATRYNPYTGIATPDEIWGLQDPNLDHDEVTNPYISTFSPFYDPAAVPIRGEKIIEFWQYEAAVQNDWVLSFDTPLAKLQTVAGAAYAKRENLDKRVNGALAPINLLDLANQDSNAVWDTVLFRDLKGENTNWQIYLNQRVSFWEDRIALSGGYLKYNTEAKSVDKATSNPESVLDDSKDMYMASALVRVTPNISLYHSYSTNAAAVAQLTLGVFWREGKQREWGAKTEFFNRRLSVNLAYFEITQTNVDIPNPEYYAGDLSQPASFLSDFSNHGTELEISGALTKNLSILGSFTHLKMRDSLGRHVRSISDSLGAALVNYHFNEGALKGLSVYAGFSYVGEMAADSPGVDFTPLGVVTQNSVYIPSETTWKAGASYSWSRYLLRLMVDNLTDKKDYVTGSGGRFSQSGIRTATGRNVRLAATVKF
;
A
#
# COMPACT_ATOMS: atom_id res chain seq x y z
N MET A 1 -21.70 -11.48 26.92
CA MET A 1 -22.81 -12.18 26.26
C MET A 1 -23.94 -11.19 25.99
N LYS A 2 -23.88 -10.44 24.85
CA LYS A 2 -24.92 -9.48 24.43
C LYS A 2 -25.31 -9.64 22.96
N TYR A 3 -25.28 -10.87 22.42
CA TYR A 3 -25.44 -11.07 20.97
C TYR A 3 -26.46 -12.13 20.53
N PRO A 4 -27.59 -12.38 21.23
CA PRO A 4 -28.58 -13.34 20.69
C PRO A 4 -29.41 -12.77 19.53
N TYR A 5 -29.51 -11.44 19.37
CA TYR A 5 -30.40 -10.83 18.36
C TYR A 5 -29.75 -10.59 16.99
N LEU A 6 -28.41 -10.42 16.91
CA LEU A 6 -27.73 -10.19 15.63
C LEU A 6 -27.58 -11.46 14.78
N LEU A 7 -27.41 -12.60 15.45
CA LEU A 7 -27.38 -13.91 14.74
C LEU A 7 -28.75 -14.22 14.10
N ALA A 8 -29.83 -13.85 14.78
CA ALA A 8 -31.18 -13.99 14.24
C ALA A 8 -31.45 -13.07 13.03
N THR A 9 -30.85 -11.87 13.01
CA THR A 9 -31.02 -10.93 11.88
C THR A 9 -30.25 -11.41 10.64
N VAL A 10 -29.05 -11.98 10.80
CA VAL A 10 -28.28 -12.53 9.66
C VAL A 10 -28.92 -13.81 9.13
N LEU A 11 -29.44 -14.67 10.00
CA LEU A 11 -30.21 -15.86 9.60
C LEU A 11 -31.60 -15.50 9.06
N GLY A 12 -32.22 -14.41 9.55
CA GLY A 12 -33.48 -13.91 9.05
C GLY A 12 -33.41 -13.31 7.64
N LEU A 13 -32.31 -12.65 7.28
CA LEU A 13 -32.05 -12.18 5.92
C LEU A 13 -31.87 -13.33 4.91
N CYS A 14 -31.43 -14.50 5.36
CA CYS A 14 -31.37 -15.70 4.55
C CYS A 14 -32.72 -16.39 4.35
N ALA A 15 -33.74 -16.08 5.17
CA ALA A 15 -35.07 -16.72 5.14
C ALA A 15 -36.15 -15.92 4.39
N PHE A 16 -35.90 -14.65 4.05
CA PHE A 16 -36.82 -13.87 3.22
C PHE A 16 -36.62 -14.22 1.75
N SER A 17 -37.33 -15.22 1.26
CA SER A 17 -37.58 -15.41 -0.16
C SER A 17 -38.67 -14.43 -0.59
N PRO A 18 -38.38 -13.44 -1.44
CA PRO A 18 -39.45 -12.77 -2.15
C PRO A 18 -40.01 -13.76 -3.17
N THR A 19 -41.25 -14.14 -3.05
CA THR A 19 -42.02 -14.73 -4.13
C THR A 19 -42.22 -13.69 -5.23
N ALA A 20 -41.19 -13.52 -6.05
CA ALA A 20 -41.29 -12.91 -7.36
C ALA A 20 -41.00 -14.01 -8.37
N SER A 21 -42.02 -14.81 -8.60
CA SER A 21 -42.13 -15.63 -9.81
C SER A 21 -42.34 -14.69 -10.97
N LEU A 22 -41.27 -14.36 -11.69
CA LEU A 22 -41.33 -14.00 -13.13
C LEU A 22 -39.93 -14.10 -13.73
N PHE A 23 -39.76 -15.12 -14.60
CA PHE A 23 -38.67 -15.30 -15.55
C PHE A 23 -37.27 -15.61 -15.06
N ALA A 24 -37.04 -16.85 -14.59
CA ALA A 24 -35.81 -17.59 -14.92
C ALA A 24 -36.02 -19.07 -14.60
N GLN A 25 -35.96 -19.92 -15.59
CA GLN A 25 -35.84 -21.36 -15.38
C GLN A 25 -34.49 -21.63 -14.68
N PRO A 26 -34.43 -22.48 -13.65
CA PRO A 26 -33.17 -22.85 -13.03
C PRO A 26 -32.41 -23.79 -13.96
N SER A 27 -31.26 -23.35 -14.45
CA SER A 27 -30.25 -24.24 -14.99
C SER A 27 -29.57 -24.97 -13.85
N PRO A 28 -29.45 -26.28 -13.83
CA PRO A 28 -28.76 -27.02 -12.81
C PRO A 28 -27.25 -26.73 -12.92
N TYR A 29 -26.67 -26.12 -11.87
CA TYR A 29 -25.23 -26.01 -11.74
C TYR A 29 -24.65 -27.39 -11.38
N THR A 30 -24.27 -28.13 -12.38
CA THR A 30 -23.32 -29.23 -12.25
C THR A 30 -21.92 -28.63 -12.42
N ASN A 31 -21.07 -28.83 -11.39
CA ASN A 31 -19.63 -28.66 -11.51
C ASN A 31 -19.08 -29.81 -12.37
N GLU A 32 -19.21 -29.69 -13.65
CA GLU A 32 -18.54 -30.58 -14.60
C GLU A 32 -17.44 -29.77 -15.29
N HIS A 33 -16.20 -30.07 -14.93
CA HIS A 33 -15.08 -29.95 -15.84
C HIS A 33 -15.24 -31.07 -16.90
N GLU A 34 -16.27 -30.98 -17.73
CA GLU A 34 -16.29 -31.66 -18.98
C GLU A 34 -15.55 -30.80 -20.00
N GLN A 35 -14.51 -31.41 -20.57
CA GLN A 35 -13.99 -31.00 -21.87
C GLN A 35 -15.19 -31.03 -22.86
N ARG A 36 -15.66 -29.85 -23.21
CA ARG A 36 -16.42 -29.69 -24.44
C ARG A 36 -15.42 -29.26 -25.50
N ASP A 37 -15.33 -30.08 -26.53
CA ASP A 37 -14.95 -29.68 -27.88
C ASP A 37 -16.02 -28.70 -28.38
N ASP A 38 -15.97 -27.45 -27.95
CA ASP A 38 -16.68 -26.35 -28.56
C ASP A 38 -15.70 -25.70 -29.54
N GLU A 39 -16.12 -25.51 -30.76
CA GLU A 39 -15.40 -24.75 -31.79
C GLU A 39 -14.77 -23.53 -31.14
N GLU A 40 -13.45 -23.46 -31.16
CA GLU A 40 -12.70 -22.32 -30.65
C GLU A 40 -13.11 -21.06 -31.41
N GLU A 41 -14.09 -20.34 -30.89
CA GLU A 41 -14.21 -18.92 -31.19
C GLU A 41 -12.89 -18.30 -30.78
N ILE A 42 -12.03 -17.98 -31.74
CA ILE A 42 -10.72 -17.35 -31.50
C ILE A 42 -11.02 -16.00 -30.87
N VAL A 43 -11.18 -15.97 -29.57
CA VAL A 43 -11.21 -14.74 -28.80
C VAL A 43 -9.81 -14.15 -28.87
N VAL A 44 -9.59 -13.23 -29.79
CA VAL A 44 -8.38 -12.43 -29.86
C VAL A 44 -8.31 -11.63 -28.56
N LEU A 45 -7.61 -12.18 -27.58
CA LEU A 45 -7.40 -11.52 -26.31
C LEU A 45 -6.61 -10.23 -26.59
N SER A 46 -7.23 -9.09 -26.30
CA SER A 46 -6.59 -7.78 -26.40
C SER A 46 -5.26 -7.79 -25.64
N ALA A 47 -4.22 -7.20 -26.22
CA ALA A 47 -2.91 -7.03 -25.55
C ALA A 47 -3.01 -6.29 -24.21
N PHE A 48 -4.11 -5.62 -23.95
CA PHE A 48 -4.33 -4.79 -22.75
C PHE A 48 -5.31 -5.42 -21.73
N ASN A 49 -6.12 -6.40 -22.16
CA ASN A 49 -7.10 -7.02 -21.29
C ASN A 49 -6.55 -8.33 -20.74
N ILE A 50 -6.56 -8.47 -19.46
CA ILE A 50 -6.30 -9.71 -18.80
C ILE A 50 -7.64 -10.37 -18.54
N SER A 51 -7.87 -11.52 -19.17
CA SER A 51 -8.91 -12.40 -18.68
C SER A 51 -8.52 -12.88 -17.29
N SER A 52 -9.47 -12.97 -16.38
CA SER A 52 -9.28 -13.50 -15.03
C SER A 52 -8.94 -15.01 -15.00
N GLN A 53 -8.27 -15.53 -16.03
CA GLN A 53 -7.83 -16.91 -16.07
C GLN A 53 -6.69 -17.09 -15.06
N THR A 54 -7.05 -17.41 -13.86
CA THR A 54 -6.15 -18.01 -12.90
C THR A 54 -5.82 -19.42 -13.39
N VAL A 55 -4.55 -19.73 -13.56
CA VAL A 55 -4.13 -21.12 -13.87
C VAL A 55 -4.46 -22.05 -12.71
N ASP A 56 -4.42 -21.50 -11.50
CA ASP A 56 -4.84 -22.11 -10.25
C ASP A 56 -5.26 -21.01 -9.27
N ARG A 57 -6.04 -21.34 -8.23
CA ARG A 57 -6.60 -20.39 -7.26
C ARG A 57 -5.62 -19.32 -6.77
N TYR A 58 -4.37 -19.68 -6.50
CA TYR A 58 -3.35 -18.77 -5.95
C TYR A 58 -2.26 -18.38 -6.95
N ARG A 59 -2.42 -18.76 -8.22
CA ARG A 59 -1.45 -18.46 -9.26
C ARG A 59 -2.08 -17.79 -10.48
N ALA A 60 -1.56 -16.63 -10.85
CA ALA A 60 -1.79 -16.00 -12.14
C ALA A 60 -0.72 -16.45 -13.15
N ALA A 61 -1.08 -16.55 -14.43
CA ALA A 61 -0.12 -16.84 -15.51
C ALA A 61 0.55 -15.58 -16.04
N ASP A 62 -0.13 -14.43 -15.95
CA ASP A 62 0.24 -13.19 -16.60
C ASP A 62 -0.01 -11.97 -15.71
N ALA A 63 0.62 -10.85 -16.09
CA ALA A 63 0.44 -9.54 -15.49
C ALA A 63 0.52 -8.44 -16.55
N VAL A 64 -0.02 -7.24 -16.24
CA VAL A 64 0.14 -6.02 -17.06
C VAL A 64 1.17 -5.06 -16.51
N SER A 65 1.65 -5.26 -15.30
CA SER A 65 2.49 -4.30 -14.58
C SER A 65 3.96 -4.34 -14.97
N ALA A 66 4.35 -5.12 -15.99
CA ALA A 66 5.70 -5.04 -16.55
C ALA A 66 5.87 -3.81 -17.44
N VAL A 67 5.09 -3.73 -18.50
CA VAL A 67 5.19 -2.71 -19.55
C VAL A 67 3.80 -2.26 -20.05
N ARG A 68 2.79 -2.25 -19.18
CA ARG A 68 1.38 -1.88 -19.45
C ARG A 68 0.66 -2.78 -20.44
N ILE A 69 1.23 -3.92 -20.79
CA ILE A 69 0.60 -4.93 -21.64
C ILE A 69 0.66 -6.30 -20.97
N ARG A 70 -0.24 -7.16 -21.34
CA ARG A 70 -0.29 -8.53 -20.87
C ARG A 70 0.97 -9.29 -21.25
N THR A 71 1.70 -9.79 -20.27
CA THR A 71 2.89 -10.63 -20.46
C THR A 71 2.84 -11.84 -19.55
N GLN A 72 3.25 -13.01 -20.05
CA GLN A 72 3.39 -14.20 -19.23
C GLN A 72 4.47 -14.00 -18.16
N LEU A 73 4.19 -14.36 -16.92
CA LEU A 73 5.13 -14.16 -15.81
C LEU A 73 6.43 -14.90 -15.99
N ILE A 74 6.40 -16.13 -16.58
CA ILE A 74 7.60 -16.94 -16.86
C ILE A 74 8.49 -16.31 -17.93
N GLU A 75 7.94 -15.45 -18.79
CA GLU A 75 8.64 -14.76 -19.89
C GLU A 75 9.00 -13.32 -19.55
N THR A 76 8.63 -12.84 -18.38
CA THR A 76 8.87 -11.47 -17.96
C THR A 76 10.22 -11.39 -17.24
N PRO A 77 11.20 -10.62 -17.76
CA PRO A 77 12.54 -10.52 -17.16
C PRO A 77 12.61 -9.51 -16.01
N SER A 78 11.68 -9.61 -15.07
CA SER A 78 11.62 -8.82 -13.84
C SER A 78 10.77 -9.54 -12.79
N SER A 79 10.97 -9.23 -11.52
CA SER A 79 10.15 -9.74 -10.42
C SER A 79 8.78 -9.07 -10.40
N ILE A 80 7.74 -9.84 -10.74
CA ILE A 80 6.34 -9.43 -10.58
C ILE A 80 5.60 -10.49 -9.81
N SER A 81 4.88 -10.07 -8.78
CA SER A 81 4.04 -10.92 -7.97
C SER A 81 2.58 -10.55 -8.18
N VAL A 82 1.71 -11.55 -8.21
CA VAL A 82 0.27 -11.35 -8.39
C VAL A 82 -0.49 -12.05 -7.26
N LEU A 83 -1.28 -11.30 -6.52
CA LEU A 83 -2.28 -11.84 -5.60
C LEU A 83 -3.61 -11.93 -6.33
N THR A 84 -4.12 -13.15 -6.46
CA THR A 84 -5.35 -13.45 -7.16
C THR A 84 -6.59 -13.08 -6.35
N ARG A 85 -7.73 -12.95 -7.02
CA ARG A 85 -9.03 -12.77 -6.37
C ARG A 85 -9.32 -13.89 -5.38
N ASP A 86 -9.12 -15.14 -5.78
CA ASP A 86 -9.39 -16.30 -4.93
C ASP A 86 -8.60 -16.28 -3.62
N PHE A 87 -7.32 -15.91 -3.68
CA PHE A 87 -6.51 -15.74 -2.47
C PHE A 87 -7.09 -14.65 -1.56
N MET A 88 -7.44 -13.48 -2.12
CA MET A 88 -8.01 -12.38 -1.34
C MET A 88 -9.39 -12.72 -0.77
N GLU A 89 -10.23 -13.45 -1.52
CA GLU A 89 -11.51 -13.92 -1.03
C GLU A 89 -11.36 -14.94 0.12
N ASP A 90 -10.36 -15.82 0.05
CA ASP A 90 -10.12 -16.82 1.10
C ASP A 90 -9.69 -16.18 2.43
N ILE A 91 -8.81 -15.18 2.41
CA ILE A 91 -8.32 -14.51 3.62
C ILE A 91 -9.18 -13.32 4.07
N ALA A 92 -10.03 -12.78 3.18
CA ALA A 92 -10.85 -11.58 3.39
C ALA A 92 -10.10 -10.47 4.15
N PRO A 93 -9.08 -9.84 3.53
CA PRO A 93 -8.21 -8.91 4.22
C PRO A 93 -8.99 -7.69 4.71
N VAL A 94 -8.63 -7.15 5.86
CA VAL A 94 -9.23 -5.91 6.38
C VAL A 94 -8.59 -4.69 5.71
N ARG A 95 -7.30 -4.79 5.43
CA ARG A 95 -6.49 -3.78 4.73
C ARG A 95 -5.72 -4.46 3.60
N MET A 96 -5.38 -3.69 2.58
CA MET A 96 -4.57 -4.18 1.45
C MET A 96 -3.26 -4.83 1.93
N HIS A 97 -2.60 -4.25 2.93
CA HIS A 97 -1.38 -4.78 3.53
C HIS A 97 -1.56 -6.21 4.06
N ASP A 98 -2.71 -6.57 4.61
CA ASP A 98 -2.97 -7.92 5.14
C ASP A 98 -2.85 -9.01 4.07
N ALA A 99 -3.07 -8.66 2.81
CA ALA A 99 -2.79 -9.51 1.66
C ALA A 99 -1.36 -9.33 1.15
N ALA A 100 -0.89 -8.10 1.00
CA ALA A 100 0.40 -7.77 0.39
C ALA A 100 1.60 -8.36 1.13
N LYS A 101 1.52 -8.58 2.46
CA LYS A 101 2.58 -9.20 3.27
C LYS A 101 2.95 -10.63 2.88
N TYR A 102 2.13 -11.30 2.04
CA TYR A 102 2.45 -12.61 1.47
C TYR A 102 3.34 -12.53 0.22
N ILE A 103 3.65 -11.32 -0.24
CA ILE A 103 4.58 -11.06 -1.35
C ILE A 103 5.98 -10.82 -0.77
N ALA A 104 7.01 -11.40 -1.39
CA ALA A 104 8.39 -11.16 -0.98
C ALA A 104 8.77 -9.68 -1.11
N GLY A 105 9.53 -9.16 -0.15
CA GLY A 105 9.97 -7.77 -0.11
C GLY A 105 8.93 -6.77 0.38
N VAL A 106 7.73 -7.21 0.78
CA VAL A 106 6.65 -6.34 1.27
C VAL A 106 6.60 -6.34 2.80
N GLN A 107 6.68 -5.16 3.38
CA GLN A 107 6.54 -4.90 4.81
C GLN A 107 5.50 -3.79 5.05
N ASP A 108 4.88 -3.74 6.23
CA ASP A 108 4.03 -2.63 6.65
C ASP A 108 4.84 -1.33 6.72
N GLY A 109 4.30 -0.26 6.16
CA GLY A 109 4.98 1.02 6.06
C GLY A 109 5.02 1.77 7.38
N ARG A 110 6.01 2.66 7.50
CA ARG A 110 6.11 3.56 8.63
C ARG A 110 4.87 4.45 8.72
N GLY A 111 4.34 4.60 9.90
CA GLY A 111 3.29 5.57 10.16
C GLY A 111 1.99 5.32 9.44
N SER A 112 1.68 4.06 9.15
CA SER A 112 0.36 3.67 8.71
C SER A 112 -0.68 3.90 9.83
N LEU A 113 -0.60 5.09 10.43
CA LEU A 113 -1.55 5.55 11.45
C LEU A 113 -2.96 5.66 10.88
N TYR A 114 -3.07 5.70 9.55
CA TYR A 114 -4.30 5.96 8.84
C TYR A 114 -4.62 4.96 7.75
N GLY A 115 -3.66 4.15 7.25
CA GLY A 115 -3.98 3.33 6.11
C GLY A 115 -2.91 2.37 5.59
N ASP A 116 -3.06 1.98 4.33
CA ASP A 116 -2.32 0.92 3.67
C ASP A 116 -0.98 1.41 3.07
N ARG A 117 -0.08 1.89 3.92
CA ARG A 117 1.29 2.15 3.47
C ARG A 117 2.10 0.87 3.49
N VAL A 118 2.88 0.68 2.45
CA VAL A 118 3.76 -0.48 2.33
C VAL A 118 5.19 -0.03 2.04
N VAL A 119 6.13 -0.83 2.52
CA VAL A 119 7.53 -0.77 2.16
C VAL A 119 7.80 -1.89 1.17
N LEU A 120 8.40 -1.55 0.04
CA LEU A 120 8.81 -2.52 -0.97
C LEU A 120 10.34 -2.55 -1.03
N ARG A 121 10.93 -3.73 -0.80
CA ARG A 121 12.39 -3.88 -0.79
C ARG A 121 13.09 -2.79 0.05
N GLY A 122 12.56 -2.51 1.25
CA GLY A 122 13.11 -1.50 2.16
C GLY A 122 12.81 -0.04 1.82
N PHE A 123 12.27 0.27 0.65
CA PHE A 123 11.91 1.63 0.27
C PHE A 123 10.43 1.90 0.53
N GLU A 124 10.20 2.96 1.31
CA GLU A 124 8.83 3.37 1.61
C GLU A 124 8.13 3.89 0.36
N ALA A 125 6.97 3.40 0.17
CA ALA A 125 6.14 3.67 -0.97
C ALA A 125 5.07 4.70 -0.60
N PHE A 126 5.42 6.00 -0.54
CA PHE A 126 4.48 7.08 -0.20
C PHE A 126 3.39 7.33 -1.24
N ALA A 127 3.63 6.96 -2.51
CA ALA A 127 2.65 7.10 -3.57
C ALA A 127 2.90 6.16 -4.77
N PRO A 128 3.26 4.90 -4.57
CA PRO A 128 3.54 4.03 -5.71
C PRO A 128 2.38 3.10 -6.01
N ARG A 129 1.19 3.42 -5.49
CA ARG A 129 -0.01 2.67 -5.82
C ARG A 129 -0.65 3.24 -7.06
N THR A 130 -0.94 2.38 -8.00
CA THR A 130 -1.76 2.68 -9.16
C THR A 130 -3.05 1.88 -9.11
N VAL A 131 -4.11 2.42 -9.69
CA VAL A 131 -5.36 1.69 -9.97
C VAL A 131 -5.56 1.72 -11.46
N ASP A 132 -5.59 0.55 -12.10
CA ASP A 132 -5.69 0.39 -13.54
C ASP A 132 -4.63 1.19 -14.31
N ASN A 133 -3.38 1.19 -13.81
CA ASN A 133 -2.19 1.90 -14.32
C ASN A 133 -2.23 3.44 -14.21
N PHE A 134 -3.15 4.02 -13.47
CA PHE A 134 -3.13 5.43 -13.12
C PHE A 134 -2.69 5.63 -11.67
N ALA A 135 -1.90 6.67 -11.40
CA ALA A 135 -1.51 7.03 -10.04
C ALA A 135 -2.74 7.30 -9.17
N ASP A 136 -2.84 6.72 -7.99
CA ASP A 136 -4.00 6.87 -7.12
C ASP A 136 -3.82 8.04 -6.16
N LEU A 137 -4.74 9.02 -6.19
CA LEU A 137 -4.70 10.19 -5.31
C LEU A 137 -5.23 9.84 -3.93
N GLY A 138 -4.56 10.38 -2.95
CA GLY A 138 -4.99 10.34 -1.55
C GLY A 138 -5.28 8.93 -1.08
N VAL A 139 -5.89 8.88 0.01
CA VAL A 139 -6.43 7.74 0.71
C VAL A 139 -5.55 6.52 0.82
N ASP A 140 -5.30 6.30 1.99
CA ASP A 140 -4.60 5.15 2.48
C ASP A 140 -5.43 3.84 2.40
N ASN A 141 -6.70 3.86 1.99
CA ASN A 141 -7.55 2.67 1.93
C ASN A 141 -8.21 2.50 0.55
N ILE A 142 -8.20 1.29 0.00
CA ILE A 142 -8.99 0.90 -1.18
C ILE A 142 -10.04 -0.12 -0.75
N GLU A 143 -11.27 0.03 -1.26
CA GLU A 143 -12.31 -0.97 -1.03
C GLU A 143 -11.95 -2.28 -1.73
N GLU A 144 -11.79 -3.33 -0.95
CA GLU A 144 -11.36 -4.65 -1.45
C GLU A 144 -12.35 -5.27 -2.45
N ALA A 145 -13.63 -4.95 -2.34
CA ALA A 145 -14.64 -5.44 -3.26
C ALA A 145 -14.43 -4.97 -4.71
N LEU A 146 -13.72 -3.85 -4.90
CA LEU A 146 -13.33 -3.35 -6.22
C LEU A 146 -12.24 -4.20 -6.86
N ILE A 147 -11.40 -4.84 -6.06
CA ILE A 147 -10.14 -5.45 -6.49
C ILE A 147 -10.41 -6.78 -7.20
N ASP A 148 -9.94 -6.91 -8.43
CA ASP A 148 -9.84 -8.19 -9.13
C ASP A 148 -8.57 -8.93 -8.75
N ARG A 149 -7.44 -8.22 -8.80
CA ARG A 149 -6.14 -8.72 -8.36
C ARG A 149 -5.20 -7.57 -8.03
N MET A 150 -4.15 -7.89 -7.31
CA MET A 150 -3.08 -6.96 -6.99
C MET A 150 -1.79 -7.45 -7.67
N GLU A 151 -1.18 -6.58 -8.45
CA GLU A 151 0.10 -6.83 -9.10
C GLU A 151 1.19 -5.97 -8.45
N VAL A 152 2.29 -6.58 -8.04
CA VAL A 152 3.43 -5.88 -7.45
C VAL A 152 4.62 -6.03 -8.36
N SER A 153 4.99 -4.95 -9.03
CA SER A 153 6.23 -4.85 -9.80
C SER A 153 7.34 -4.39 -8.87
N LYS A 154 8.38 -5.21 -8.70
CA LYS A 154 9.46 -4.96 -7.76
C LYS A 154 10.65 -4.28 -8.44
N GLY A 155 11.23 -3.31 -7.74
CA GLY A 155 12.29 -2.46 -8.29
C GLY A 155 11.76 -1.29 -9.12
N PRO A 156 12.65 -0.39 -9.60
CA PRO A 156 12.29 0.73 -10.44
C PRO A 156 11.54 0.30 -11.70
N ASN A 157 10.39 0.90 -11.96
CA ASN A 157 9.63 0.67 -13.19
C ASN A 157 9.18 2.02 -13.77
N ALA A 158 10.02 2.61 -14.60
CA ALA A 158 9.78 3.93 -15.17
C ALA A 158 8.52 3.96 -16.05
N ILE A 159 8.23 2.92 -16.84
CA ILE A 159 7.07 2.88 -17.74
C ILE A 159 5.76 2.92 -16.95
N LEU A 160 5.66 2.17 -15.86
CA LEU A 160 4.45 2.13 -15.04
C LEU A 160 4.36 3.33 -14.10
N SER A 161 5.46 3.67 -13.44
CA SER A 161 5.53 4.70 -12.40
C SER A 161 6.90 5.39 -12.41
N PRO A 162 7.13 6.38 -13.32
CA PRO A 162 8.43 7.02 -13.48
C PRO A 162 8.93 7.67 -12.20
N ALA A 163 8.05 8.38 -11.48
CA ALA A 163 8.34 9.02 -10.20
C ALA A 163 8.00 8.12 -8.97
N GLY A 164 7.95 6.81 -9.18
CA GLY A 164 7.64 5.85 -8.13
C GLY A 164 8.80 5.57 -7.18
N SER A 165 8.55 4.69 -6.21
CA SER A 165 9.58 4.18 -5.30
C SER A 165 10.58 3.29 -6.04
N PRO A 166 11.88 3.36 -5.72
CA PRO A 166 12.86 2.43 -6.28
C PRO A 166 12.65 0.97 -5.81
N GLY A 167 11.90 0.76 -4.72
CA GLY A 167 11.52 -0.57 -4.27
C GLY A 167 10.47 -1.25 -5.13
N GLY A 168 9.64 -0.46 -5.83
CA GLY A 168 8.60 -0.99 -6.70
C GLY A 168 7.27 -0.22 -6.68
N THR A 169 6.28 -0.82 -7.32
CA THR A 169 4.94 -0.24 -7.48
C THR A 169 3.87 -1.32 -7.31
N ILE A 170 2.79 -0.98 -6.63
CA ILE A 170 1.59 -1.82 -6.52
C ILE A 170 0.55 -1.32 -7.51
N ASN A 171 0.09 -2.18 -8.40
CA ASN A 171 -1.02 -1.90 -9.30
C ASN A 171 -2.25 -2.71 -8.90
N ILE A 172 -3.31 -2.02 -8.56
CA ILE A 172 -4.62 -2.62 -8.32
C ILE A 172 -5.34 -2.72 -9.66
N VAL A 173 -5.67 -3.93 -10.07
CA VAL A 173 -6.52 -4.17 -11.22
C VAL A 173 -7.96 -4.27 -10.74
N SER A 174 -8.81 -3.38 -11.21
CA SER A 174 -10.22 -3.33 -10.83
C SER A 174 -11.03 -4.42 -11.52
N LYS A 175 -12.04 -4.95 -10.84
CA LYS A 175 -13.07 -5.79 -11.48
C LYS A 175 -13.70 -5.05 -12.65
N SER A 176 -14.04 -5.77 -13.71
CA SER A 176 -14.72 -5.24 -14.89
C SER A 176 -16.10 -5.84 -15.05
N PRO A 177 -17.04 -5.19 -15.78
CA PRO A 177 -18.30 -5.79 -16.18
C PRO A 177 -18.09 -7.07 -16.96
N GLU A 178 -18.90 -8.09 -16.69
CA GLU A 178 -18.86 -9.38 -17.34
C GLU A 178 -20.18 -9.63 -18.11
N PHE A 179 -20.09 -10.31 -19.25
CA PHE A 179 -21.28 -10.71 -20.04
C PHE A 179 -21.94 -11.99 -19.52
N LYS A 180 -21.32 -12.64 -18.54
CA LYS A 180 -21.93 -13.76 -17.81
C LYS A 180 -22.50 -13.21 -16.49
N PRO A 181 -23.82 -13.41 -16.23
CA PRO A 181 -24.44 -12.94 -14.99
C PRO A 181 -23.76 -13.54 -13.77
N LYS A 182 -23.39 -12.68 -12.81
CA LYS A 182 -22.85 -13.03 -11.49
C LYS A 182 -23.35 -12.01 -10.48
N HIS A 183 -24.03 -12.49 -9.46
CA HIS A 183 -24.58 -11.64 -8.42
C HIS A 183 -24.20 -12.20 -7.06
N SER A 184 -23.80 -11.35 -6.12
CA SER A 184 -23.51 -11.77 -4.76
C SER A 184 -23.77 -10.68 -3.75
N ILE A 185 -24.23 -11.08 -2.57
CA ILE A 185 -24.30 -10.25 -1.38
C ILE A 185 -23.48 -10.95 -0.30
N THR A 186 -22.56 -10.21 0.33
CA THR A 186 -21.75 -10.71 1.44
C THR A 186 -22.02 -9.86 2.68
N ALA A 187 -22.32 -10.49 3.80
CA ALA A 187 -22.38 -9.87 5.12
C ALA A 187 -21.23 -10.43 5.97
N LEU A 188 -20.53 -9.56 6.69
CA LEU A 188 -19.43 -9.89 7.60
C LEU A 188 -19.68 -9.26 8.95
N ILE A 189 -19.44 -10.04 10.01
CA ILE A 189 -19.39 -9.59 11.40
C ILE A 189 -18.07 -10.07 12.04
N GLY A 190 -17.61 -9.38 13.07
CA GLY A 190 -16.37 -9.77 13.73
C GLY A 190 -16.13 -9.07 15.05
N GLU A 191 -14.98 -9.36 15.64
CA GLU A 191 -14.48 -8.63 16.80
C GLU A 191 -14.37 -7.14 16.50
N PHE A 192 -14.24 -6.33 17.54
CA PHE A 192 -14.26 -4.85 17.45
C PHE A 192 -15.55 -4.32 16.83
N ASN A 193 -16.67 -5.02 17.08
CA ASN A 193 -17.99 -4.68 16.52
C ASN A 193 -17.96 -4.46 14.99
N ALA A 194 -17.10 -5.21 14.31
CA ALA A 194 -16.92 -5.11 12.85
C ALA A 194 -18.18 -5.60 12.14
N GLN A 195 -18.70 -4.77 11.25
CA GLN A 195 -19.86 -5.06 10.40
C GLN A 195 -19.56 -4.57 9.00
N LYS A 196 -19.75 -5.43 8.00
CA LYS A 196 -19.61 -5.07 6.58
C LYS A 196 -20.70 -5.74 5.77
N ILE A 197 -21.25 -5.00 4.82
CA ILE A 197 -22.12 -5.54 3.78
C ILE A 197 -21.57 -5.14 2.42
N THR A 198 -21.55 -6.07 1.48
CA THR A 198 -21.03 -5.86 0.11
C THR A 198 -22.01 -6.43 -0.89
N LEU A 199 -22.36 -5.65 -1.91
CA LEU A 199 -23.06 -6.06 -3.12
C LEU A 199 -22.08 -6.05 -4.29
N ASP A 200 -22.02 -7.12 -5.06
CA ASP A 200 -21.30 -7.18 -6.33
C ASP A 200 -22.19 -7.87 -7.37
N THR A 201 -22.61 -7.12 -8.38
CA THR A 201 -23.53 -7.59 -9.42
C THR A 201 -23.05 -7.19 -10.80
N THR A 202 -22.98 -8.14 -11.71
CA THR A 202 -22.62 -7.92 -13.12
C THR A 202 -23.46 -8.80 -14.02
N ALA A 203 -23.84 -8.27 -15.17
CA ALA A 203 -24.60 -9.01 -16.20
C ALA A 203 -24.57 -8.25 -17.54
N PRO A 204 -24.98 -8.89 -18.64
CA PRO A 204 -25.38 -8.19 -19.86
C PRO A 204 -26.52 -7.22 -19.56
N LEU A 205 -26.42 -6.00 -20.07
CA LEU A 205 -27.49 -5.01 -19.92
C LEU A 205 -28.65 -5.38 -20.85
N LEU A 206 -29.84 -5.64 -20.29
CA LEU A 206 -31.02 -6.05 -21.01
C LEU A 206 -30.80 -7.27 -21.95
N GLY A 207 -29.90 -8.18 -21.55
CA GLY A 207 -29.59 -9.36 -22.37
C GLY A 207 -28.73 -9.11 -23.62
N SER A 208 -28.10 -7.91 -23.70
CA SER A 208 -27.27 -7.53 -24.84
C SER A 208 -25.92 -8.27 -24.83
N ASP A 209 -25.46 -8.72 -25.97
CA ASP A 209 -24.10 -9.24 -26.20
C ASP A 209 -23.04 -8.13 -26.33
N ARG A 210 -23.47 -6.85 -26.47
CA ARG A 210 -22.62 -5.68 -26.68
C ARG A 210 -22.46 -4.81 -25.44
N PHE A 211 -23.39 -4.89 -24.49
CA PHE A 211 -23.42 -4.03 -23.33
C PHE A 211 -23.46 -4.85 -22.04
N ALA A 212 -22.54 -4.61 -21.14
CA ALA A 212 -22.54 -5.21 -19.80
C ALA A 212 -22.40 -4.14 -18.73
N TYR A 213 -22.96 -4.40 -17.55
CA TYR A 213 -22.79 -3.54 -16.37
C TYR A 213 -22.16 -4.31 -15.24
N ARG A 214 -21.55 -3.56 -14.30
CA ARG A 214 -21.21 -4.02 -12.96
C ARG A 214 -21.54 -2.93 -11.96
N LEU A 215 -22.12 -3.31 -10.84
CA LEU A 215 -22.32 -2.44 -9.69
C LEU A 215 -21.71 -3.10 -8.47
N ILE A 216 -20.76 -2.40 -7.83
CA ILE A 216 -20.18 -2.78 -6.55
C ILE A 216 -20.61 -1.73 -5.53
N ALA A 217 -21.14 -2.16 -4.38
CA ALA A 217 -21.44 -1.28 -3.27
C ALA A 217 -21.00 -1.94 -1.96
N ALA A 218 -20.41 -1.17 -1.06
CA ALA A 218 -19.98 -1.65 0.24
C ALA A 218 -20.24 -0.62 1.34
N TYR A 219 -20.63 -1.11 2.49
CA TYR A 219 -20.69 -0.34 3.74
C TYR A 219 -19.99 -1.12 4.83
N GLN A 220 -19.11 -0.46 5.58
CA GLN A 220 -18.42 -1.03 6.73
C GLN A 220 -18.47 -0.05 7.90
N ASP A 221 -18.63 -0.60 9.11
CA ASP A 221 -18.49 0.11 10.37
C ASP A 221 -17.76 -0.81 11.36
N THR A 222 -16.66 -0.33 11.93
CA THR A 222 -15.76 -1.12 12.78
C THR A 222 -15.20 -0.23 13.88
N GLU A 223 -15.19 -0.71 15.11
CA GLU A 223 -14.43 -0.09 16.20
C GLU A 223 -12.93 -0.36 16.01
N HIS A 224 -12.10 0.55 16.47
CA HIS A 224 -10.68 0.27 16.53
C HIS A 224 -10.35 -0.66 17.69
N TYR A 225 -9.35 -1.53 17.49
CA TYR A 225 -8.93 -2.51 18.51
C TYR A 225 -8.46 -1.88 19.83
N TRP A 226 -8.06 -0.61 19.80
CA TRP A 226 -7.55 0.15 20.92
C TRP A 226 -8.62 1.00 21.62
N SER A 227 -9.79 1.25 21.02
CA SER A 227 -10.90 1.96 21.66
C SER A 227 -12.24 1.71 20.98
N SER A 228 -13.27 1.44 21.76
CA SER A 228 -14.64 1.30 21.28
C SER A 228 -15.30 2.64 20.88
N SER A 229 -14.77 3.77 21.36
CA SER A 229 -15.25 5.10 20.95
C SER A 229 -14.67 5.55 19.60
N ALA A 230 -13.57 4.96 19.18
CA ALA A 230 -12.94 5.24 17.89
C ALA A 230 -13.47 4.27 16.84
N ARG A 231 -14.06 4.80 15.77
CA ARG A 231 -14.69 3.99 14.72
C ARG A 231 -14.13 4.32 13.35
N SER A 232 -13.98 3.29 12.51
CA SER A 232 -13.71 3.43 11.09
C SER A 232 -14.98 3.10 10.31
N ARG A 233 -15.38 3.99 9.41
CA ARG A 233 -16.53 3.81 8.52
C ARG A 233 -16.10 3.95 7.08
N ASN A 234 -16.63 3.07 6.25
CA ASN A 234 -16.37 3.06 4.82
C ASN A 234 -17.70 2.97 4.07
N LYS A 235 -17.91 3.86 3.09
CA LYS A 235 -19.01 3.81 2.14
C LYS A 235 -18.43 3.85 0.75
N PHE A 236 -18.77 2.87 -0.04
CA PHE A 236 -18.23 2.72 -1.39
C PHE A 236 -19.34 2.37 -2.37
N ILE A 237 -19.30 2.96 -3.56
CA ILE A 237 -20.14 2.59 -4.69
C ILE A 237 -19.38 2.75 -5.99
N SER A 238 -19.46 1.75 -6.87
CA SER A 238 -18.80 1.76 -8.18
C SER A 238 -19.70 1.18 -9.26
N PRO A 239 -20.50 2.00 -9.95
CA PRO A 239 -21.12 1.62 -11.21
C PRO A 239 -20.07 1.61 -12.32
N GLN A 240 -20.13 0.56 -13.15
CA GLN A 240 -19.23 0.33 -14.26
C GLN A 240 -20.01 -0.14 -15.47
N PHE A 241 -19.49 0.14 -16.66
CA PHE A 241 -20.14 -0.18 -17.90
C PHE A 241 -19.12 -0.60 -18.96
N THR A 242 -19.42 -1.64 -19.73
CA THR A 242 -18.64 -2.11 -20.87
C THR A 242 -19.50 -2.02 -22.12
N TRP A 243 -18.93 -1.46 -23.19
CA TRP A 243 -19.52 -1.41 -24.52
C TRP A 243 -18.57 -2.06 -25.53
N ARG A 244 -18.96 -3.19 -26.08
CA ARG A 244 -18.32 -3.80 -27.26
C ARG A 244 -18.83 -3.09 -28.50
N ILE A 245 -18.09 -2.11 -29.00
CA ILE A 245 -18.41 -1.32 -30.17
C ILE A 245 -18.45 -2.23 -31.39
N ASN A 246 -17.48 -3.13 -31.50
CA ASN A 246 -17.37 -4.23 -32.44
C ASN A 246 -16.49 -5.35 -31.85
N PRO A 247 -16.30 -6.51 -32.52
CA PRO A 247 -15.51 -7.62 -31.98
C PRO A 247 -14.03 -7.26 -31.62
N LYS A 248 -13.50 -6.19 -32.20
CA LYS A 248 -12.11 -5.74 -32.00
C LYS A 248 -11.97 -4.49 -31.12
N THR A 249 -13.09 -3.84 -30.76
CA THR A 249 -13.07 -2.55 -30.06
C THR A 249 -14.03 -2.56 -28.90
N GLU A 250 -13.50 -2.31 -27.71
CA GLU A 250 -14.24 -2.26 -26.45
C GLU A 250 -13.96 -0.97 -25.69
N LEU A 251 -14.99 -0.35 -25.14
CA LEU A 251 -14.94 0.76 -24.21
C LEU A 251 -15.39 0.31 -22.83
N VAL A 252 -14.54 0.47 -21.83
CA VAL A 252 -14.89 0.27 -20.43
C VAL A 252 -14.90 1.60 -19.71
N THR A 253 -15.98 1.90 -18.99
CA THR A 253 -16.10 3.07 -18.14
C THR A 253 -16.33 2.65 -16.70
N ARG A 254 -15.69 3.36 -15.76
CA ARG A 254 -15.81 3.12 -14.33
C ARG A 254 -15.97 4.44 -13.61
N TYR A 255 -16.90 4.46 -12.68
CA TYR A 255 -16.97 5.51 -11.67
C TYR A 255 -16.87 4.86 -10.33
N TYR A 256 -16.24 5.51 -9.34
CA TYR A 256 -16.43 5.18 -7.95
C TYR A 256 -16.47 6.41 -7.06
N TYR A 257 -17.27 6.29 -6.02
CA TYR A 257 -17.30 7.16 -4.86
C TYR A 257 -16.87 6.38 -3.64
N HIS A 258 -15.97 6.96 -2.87
CA HIS A 258 -15.44 6.40 -1.65
C HIS A 258 -15.46 7.45 -0.56
N ASP A 259 -16.20 7.20 0.53
CA ASP A 259 -16.28 8.03 1.74
C ASP A 259 -15.74 7.19 2.90
N TRP A 260 -14.58 7.59 3.42
CA TRP A 260 -13.90 6.88 4.49
C TRP A 260 -13.61 7.82 5.65
N SER A 261 -14.02 7.42 6.86
CA SER A 261 -13.69 8.10 8.10
C SER A 261 -13.00 7.14 9.06
N THR A 262 -11.99 7.63 9.76
CA THR A 262 -11.24 6.84 10.73
C THR A 262 -10.66 7.73 11.81
N PHE A 263 -10.23 7.11 12.90
CA PHE A 263 -9.48 7.75 13.97
C PHE A 263 -7.99 7.54 13.79
N ARG A 264 -7.22 8.50 14.27
CA ARG A 264 -5.77 8.33 14.36
C ARG A 264 -5.44 7.36 15.48
N GLU A 265 -4.62 6.36 15.17
CA GLU A 265 -4.09 5.46 16.19
C GLU A 265 -3.22 6.27 17.19
N PRO A 266 -3.44 6.11 18.52
CA PRO A 266 -2.63 6.82 19.49
C PRO A 266 -1.18 6.34 19.44
N ALA A 267 -0.25 7.29 19.33
CA ALA A 267 1.17 7.02 19.48
C ALA A 267 1.50 6.91 20.97
N LEU A 268 2.29 5.91 21.33
CA LEU A 268 2.77 5.71 22.70
C LEU A 268 4.23 6.15 22.78
N ILE A 269 4.58 6.95 23.79
CA ILE A 269 5.96 7.37 24.05
C ILE A 269 6.70 6.20 24.66
N ILE A 270 7.91 5.93 24.16
CA ILE A 270 8.76 4.85 24.65
C ILE A 270 9.34 5.24 26.01
N ASP A 271 9.26 4.34 26.97
CA ASP A 271 10.00 4.47 28.23
C ASP A 271 11.49 4.26 27.97
N SER A 272 12.25 5.35 28.02
CA SER A 272 13.68 5.36 27.73
C SER A 272 14.54 4.73 28.82
N SER A 273 14.00 4.47 30.01
CA SER A 273 14.69 3.74 31.07
C SER A 273 14.82 2.23 30.75
N VAL A 274 13.99 1.73 29.83
CA VAL A 274 14.05 0.34 29.38
C VAL A 274 14.98 0.24 28.17
N THR A 275 16.05 -0.50 28.30
CA THR A 275 17.12 -0.56 27.32
C THR A 275 16.84 -1.47 26.13
N GLN A 276 17.25 -1.03 24.95
CA GLN A 276 17.66 -1.72 23.72
C GLN A 276 16.67 -2.67 23.04
N ARG A 277 16.02 -3.61 23.70
CA ARG A 277 15.09 -4.56 23.08
C ARG A 277 13.86 -4.75 23.93
N GLY A 278 12.68 -4.83 23.29
CA GLY A 278 11.42 -4.99 23.99
C GLY A 278 10.93 -3.70 24.66
N GLN A 279 11.05 -2.58 23.98
CA GLN A 279 10.64 -1.25 24.46
C GLN A 279 9.18 -1.28 24.94
N LYS A 280 8.92 -0.59 26.04
CA LYS A 280 7.59 -0.43 26.62
C LYS A 280 7.16 1.04 26.56
N PRO A 281 5.87 1.32 26.48
CA PRO A 281 5.38 2.68 26.64
C PRO A 281 5.52 3.13 28.08
N ILE A 282 5.65 4.44 28.29
CA ILE A 282 5.45 5.05 29.60
C ILE A 282 4.00 4.79 30.02
N ALA A 283 3.81 4.19 31.18
CA ALA A 283 2.50 3.79 31.67
C ALA A 283 2.28 4.33 33.10
N GLY A 284 1.19 5.05 33.28
CA GLY A 284 0.73 5.55 34.59
C GLY A 284 -0.70 5.13 34.86
N PRO A 285 -1.31 5.63 35.95
CA PRO A 285 -2.74 5.44 36.22
C PRO A 285 -3.59 5.83 35.01
N GLY A 286 -4.53 4.98 34.63
CA GLY A 286 -5.38 5.21 33.46
C GLY A 286 -4.80 4.67 32.13
N PHE A 287 -3.53 4.30 32.04
CA PHE A 287 -2.98 3.65 30.85
C PHE A 287 -3.70 2.33 30.59
N ARG A 288 -4.05 2.13 29.35
CA ARG A 288 -4.60 0.86 28.84
C ARG A 288 -3.79 0.46 27.62
N PRO A 289 -3.29 -0.77 27.51
CA PRO A 289 -2.66 -1.26 26.29
C PRO A 289 -3.58 -1.10 25.06
N LYS A 290 -4.89 -1.17 25.31
CA LYS A 290 -5.96 -0.82 24.37
C LYS A 290 -6.74 0.36 24.95
N GLY A 291 -6.50 1.56 24.50
CA GLY A 291 -7.15 2.78 24.97
C GLY A 291 -6.70 4.02 24.21
N LEU A 292 -7.40 5.12 24.40
CA LEU A 292 -7.07 6.40 23.78
C LEU A 292 -5.75 6.97 24.30
N ASN A 293 -5.36 6.60 25.54
CA ASN A 293 -4.09 6.97 26.16
C ASN A 293 -3.75 8.46 26.00
N GLY A 294 -4.74 9.32 26.29
CA GLY A 294 -4.61 10.76 26.16
C GLY A 294 -4.87 11.33 24.76
N THR A 295 -5.06 10.51 23.75
CA THR A 295 -5.50 11.00 22.44
C THR A 295 -6.96 11.48 22.56
N PRO A 296 -7.25 12.75 22.18
CA PRO A 296 -8.61 13.26 22.27
C PRO A 296 -9.62 12.44 21.45
N PRO A 297 -10.85 12.24 21.94
CA PRO A 297 -11.85 11.42 21.27
C PRO A 297 -12.38 12.00 19.95
N TRP A 298 -12.03 13.26 19.64
CA TRP A 298 -12.34 13.92 18.37
C TRP A 298 -11.21 13.79 17.32
N SER A 299 -10.06 13.20 17.68
CA SER A 299 -8.92 13.07 16.78
C SER A 299 -9.20 12.04 15.68
N GLY A 300 -9.51 12.52 14.50
CA GLY A 300 -9.87 11.66 13.38
C GLY A 300 -9.79 12.39 12.03
N MET A 301 -10.09 11.66 10.99
CA MET A 301 -10.14 12.19 9.64
C MET A 301 -11.32 11.62 8.86
N ASN A 302 -11.78 12.41 7.90
CA ASN A 302 -12.75 12.02 6.90
C ASN A 302 -12.21 12.34 5.51
N GLN A 303 -12.26 11.36 4.63
CA GLN A 303 -11.76 11.46 3.26
C GLN A 303 -12.86 11.07 2.29
N GLN A 304 -13.01 11.86 1.22
CA GLN A 304 -13.95 11.58 0.15
C GLN A 304 -13.23 11.59 -1.19
N LYS A 305 -13.53 10.61 -2.01
CA LYS A 305 -12.94 10.47 -3.33
C LYS A 305 -13.99 10.17 -4.38
N HIS A 306 -13.93 10.90 -5.46
CA HIS A 306 -14.65 10.62 -6.70
C HIS A 306 -13.64 10.31 -7.79
N SER A 307 -13.86 9.27 -8.56
CA SER A 307 -13.04 8.93 -9.72
C SER A 307 -13.91 8.47 -10.87
N ILE A 308 -13.69 9.03 -12.03
CA ILE A 308 -14.27 8.55 -13.28
C ILE A 308 -13.13 8.20 -14.24
N GLN A 309 -13.22 7.03 -14.84
CA GLN A 309 -12.20 6.49 -15.73
C GLN A 309 -12.85 5.87 -16.96
N PHE A 310 -12.17 5.98 -18.09
CA PHE A 310 -12.51 5.21 -19.29
C PHE A 310 -11.25 4.55 -19.86
N ALA A 311 -11.44 3.46 -20.57
CA ALA A 311 -10.42 2.78 -21.36
C ALA A 311 -11.05 2.26 -22.65
N LEU A 312 -10.62 2.78 -23.78
CA LEU A 312 -10.94 2.32 -25.12
C LEU A 312 -9.79 1.47 -25.63
N THR A 313 -10.03 0.21 -25.91
CA THR A 313 -9.06 -0.72 -26.49
C THR A 313 -9.51 -1.16 -27.85
N SER A 314 -8.61 -1.23 -28.83
CA SER A 314 -8.91 -1.68 -30.19
C SER A 314 -7.77 -2.46 -30.80
N ALA A 315 -8.07 -3.63 -31.37
CA ALA A 315 -7.18 -4.31 -32.29
C ALA A 315 -7.43 -3.76 -33.71
N ILE A 316 -6.58 -2.83 -34.14
CA ILE A 316 -6.70 -2.17 -35.46
C ILE A 316 -6.52 -3.20 -36.59
N ASN A 317 -5.48 -4.04 -36.44
CA ASN A 317 -5.21 -5.18 -37.29
C ASN A 317 -4.48 -6.27 -36.51
N GLU A 318 -3.98 -7.31 -37.15
CA GLU A 318 -3.26 -8.42 -36.52
C GLU A 318 -1.93 -8.02 -35.86
N HIS A 319 -1.35 -6.88 -36.28
CA HIS A 319 -0.06 -6.40 -35.78
C HIS A 319 -0.20 -5.24 -34.81
N LEU A 320 -1.29 -4.47 -34.84
CA LEU A 320 -1.43 -3.22 -34.10
C LEU A 320 -2.63 -3.24 -33.16
N ASN A 321 -2.34 -3.14 -31.87
CA ASN A 321 -3.33 -2.88 -30.82
C ASN A 321 -3.11 -1.48 -30.24
N VAL A 322 -4.20 -0.76 -29.96
CA VAL A 322 -4.17 0.60 -29.41
C VAL A 322 -5.06 0.68 -28.17
N ARG A 323 -4.60 1.41 -27.16
CA ARG A 323 -5.39 1.76 -25.99
C ARG A 323 -5.34 3.27 -25.77
N LEU A 324 -6.51 3.87 -25.61
CA LEU A 324 -6.67 5.23 -25.10
C LEU A 324 -7.42 5.15 -23.77
N ALA A 325 -6.81 5.67 -22.71
CA ALA A 325 -7.43 5.68 -21.40
C ALA A 325 -7.33 7.06 -20.77
N GLY A 326 -8.35 7.43 -19.98
CA GLY A 326 -8.35 8.68 -19.26
C GLY A 326 -9.01 8.53 -17.90
N ARG A 327 -8.56 9.36 -16.94
CA ARG A 327 -9.11 9.44 -15.60
C ARG A 327 -9.19 10.86 -15.10
N TYR A 328 -10.31 11.20 -14.47
CA TYR A 328 -10.45 12.36 -13.62
C TYR A 328 -10.77 11.92 -12.21
N GLN A 329 -10.08 12.49 -11.23
CA GLN A 329 -10.34 12.20 -9.82
C GLN A 329 -10.32 13.49 -8.99
N ARG A 330 -11.16 13.49 -7.97
CA ARG A 330 -11.23 14.51 -6.93
C ARG A 330 -11.11 13.84 -5.57
N PHE A 331 -10.23 14.36 -4.75
CA PHE A 331 -10.02 13.93 -3.38
C PHE A 331 -10.18 15.11 -2.44
N THR A 332 -10.89 14.93 -1.33
CA THR A 332 -11.03 15.92 -0.26
C THR A 332 -10.76 15.25 1.09
N GLU A 333 -10.18 16.00 1.99
CA GLU A 333 -9.92 15.56 3.35
C GLU A 333 -10.33 16.63 4.36
N GLY A 334 -11.02 16.19 5.43
CA GLY A 334 -11.18 16.96 6.66
C GLY A 334 -10.56 16.17 7.79
N SER A 335 -9.65 16.76 8.53
CA SER A 335 -9.09 16.10 9.72
C SER A 335 -8.92 17.07 10.87
N VAL A 336 -9.11 16.52 12.08
CA VAL A 336 -8.80 17.18 13.34
C VAL A 336 -7.96 16.20 14.12
N GLN A 337 -6.72 16.55 14.40
CA GLN A 337 -5.74 15.62 14.94
C GLN A 337 -5.02 16.23 16.13
N ALA A 338 -4.69 15.39 17.10
CA ALA A 338 -3.78 15.71 18.17
C ALA A 338 -2.49 14.89 18.00
N PHE A 339 -1.39 15.57 18.16
CA PHE A 339 -0.06 14.98 18.10
C PHE A 339 0.60 15.15 19.45
N LEU A 340 1.04 14.06 20.06
CA LEU A 340 2.06 14.16 21.06
C LEU A 340 3.23 14.87 20.38
N ASN A 341 3.64 15.99 20.94
CA ASN A 341 4.75 16.77 20.45
C ASN A 341 5.93 16.55 21.42
N PRO A 342 6.55 15.35 21.41
CA PRO A 342 7.77 15.19 22.14
C PRO A 342 8.77 16.17 21.55
N PRO A 343 9.76 16.59 22.31
CA PRO A 343 10.75 17.54 21.87
C PRO A 343 11.35 17.06 20.56
N SER A 344 11.07 17.78 19.49
CA SER A 344 11.75 17.56 18.21
C SER A 344 12.83 18.60 18.07
N MET A 345 13.95 18.21 17.48
CA MET A 345 15.07 19.11 17.27
C MET A 345 14.70 20.36 16.46
N ALA A 346 13.74 20.23 15.56
CA ALA A 346 13.31 21.31 14.69
C ALA A 346 12.45 22.40 15.37
N THR A 347 11.99 22.18 16.60
CA THR A 347 11.06 23.09 17.29
C THR A 347 11.63 23.62 18.61
N ARG A 348 12.93 23.64 18.75
CA ARG A 348 13.53 24.10 19.96
C ARG A 348 13.58 25.60 20.01
N TYR A 349 12.98 26.08 21.02
CA TYR A 349 12.72 27.47 21.25
C TYR A 349 13.32 27.84 22.62
N ASN A 350 14.27 28.76 22.62
CA ASN A 350 14.70 29.33 23.85
C ASN A 350 13.65 30.33 24.34
N PRO A 351 12.97 30.04 25.45
CA PRO A 351 11.95 30.95 25.98
C PRO A 351 12.51 32.31 26.37
N TYR A 352 13.83 32.46 26.58
CA TYR A 352 14.46 33.71 26.96
C TYR A 352 14.85 34.57 25.77
N THR A 353 15.29 33.98 24.68
CA THR A 353 15.71 34.73 23.48
C THR A 353 14.62 34.82 22.42
N GLY A 354 13.61 33.98 22.52
CA GLY A 354 12.55 33.89 21.49
C GLY A 354 13.05 33.31 20.17
N ILE A 355 14.26 32.78 20.12
CA ILE A 355 14.90 32.26 18.91
C ILE A 355 15.20 30.77 19.12
N ALA A 356 14.79 29.94 18.18
CA ALA A 356 15.23 28.55 18.15
C ALA A 356 16.63 28.48 17.57
N THR A 357 17.61 28.19 18.41
CA THR A 357 18.95 27.89 17.96
C THR A 357 19.30 26.45 18.31
N PRO A 358 20.07 25.77 17.45
CA PRO A 358 20.49 24.40 17.74
C PRO A 358 21.20 24.22 19.06
N ASP A 359 21.95 25.19 19.53
CA ASP A 359 22.73 25.13 20.78
C ASP A 359 21.84 25.14 22.00
N GLU A 360 20.86 26.04 21.99
CA GLU A 360 19.89 26.17 23.06
C GLU A 360 18.96 24.96 23.12
N ILE A 361 18.95 24.24 22.04
CA ILE A 361 18.13 23.10 21.87
C ILE A 361 18.58 21.91 22.69
N TRP A 362 19.87 21.70 22.80
CA TRP A 362 20.37 20.43 23.31
C TRP A 362 20.97 20.54 24.69
N GLY A 363 21.22 21.74 25.13
CA GLY A 363 21.82 21.94 26.40
C GLY A 363 23.14 21.17 26.64
N LEU A 364 23.63 20.56 25.56
CA LEU A 364 24.78 19.66 25.62
C LEU A 364 26.08 20.35 25.18
N GLN A 365 25.98 21.58 24.65
CA GLN A 365 27.10 22.21 23.97
C GLN A 365 27.67 23.41 24.64
N ASP A 366 26.92 24.10 25.45
CA ASP A 366 27.45 25.15 26.27
C ASP A 366 27.34 24.76 27.75
N PRO A 367 28.44 24.37 28.41
CA PRO A 367 28.42 24.05 29.81
C PRO A 367 28.15 25.28 30.70
N ASN A 368 28.07 26.49 30.07
CA ASN A 368 27.76 27.72 30.78
C ASN A 368 26.32 28.19 30.57
N LEU A 369 25.59 27.58 29.66
CA LEU A 369 24.15 27.80 29.59
C LEU A 369 23.51 27.17 30.84
N ASP A 370 22.86 28.01 31.61
CA ASP A 370 22.00 27.58 32.69
C ASP A 370 20.82 26.82 32.05
N HIS A 371 20.99 25.54 31.99
CA HIS A 371 19.96 24.62 31.46
C HIS A 371 18.88 24.52 32.51
N ASP A 372 18.13 25.59 32.67
CA ASP A 372 16.96 25.57 33.53
C ASP A 372 15.92 24.69 32.93
N GLU A 373 15.95 23.49 33.35
CA GLU A 373 15.18 22.35 33.00
C GLU A 373 13.68 22.58 33.10
N VAL A 374 13.31 23.44 34.04
CA VAL A 374 11.91 23.85 34.24
C VAL A 374 11.40 24.67 33.07
N THR A 375 12.29 25.32 32.34
CA THR A 375 11.91 26.20 31.22
C THR A 375 12.09 25.60 29.84
N ASN A 376 12.73 24.43 29.76
CA ASN A 376 12.86 23.71 28.46
C ASN A 376 12.04 22.40 28.45
N PRO A 377 10.73 22.45 28.23
CA PRO A 377 9.89 21.27 28.17
C PRO A 377 10.21 20.33 27.01
N TYR A 378 11.22 20.63 26.21
CA TYR A 378 11.61 19.93 25.01
C TYR A 378 12.80 18.99 25.17
N ILE A 379 13.17 18.68 26.38
CA ILE A 379 14.27 17.79 26.67
C ILE A 379 13.85 16.34 26.39
N SER A 380 14.77 15.58 25.82
CA SER A 380 14.59 14.17 25.49
C SER A 380 14.12 13.38 26.72
N THR A 381 13.34 12.30 26.51
CA THR A 381 12.93 11.37 27.56
C THR A 381 14.11 10.72 28.30
N PHE A 382 15.36 10.96 27.89
CA PHE A 382 16.58 10.62 28.59
C PHE A 382 17.08 11.74 29.49
N SER A 383 16.58 12.95 29.31
CA SER A 383 16.94 14.03 30.21
C SER A 383 16.32 13.75 31.58
N PRO A 384 17.07 13.98 32.69
CA PRO A 384 16.48 13.99 34.00
C PRO A 384 15.34 15.01 34.15
N PHE A 385 15.14 15.87 33.19
CA PHE A 385 14.21 16.98 33.12
C PHE A 385 12.97 16.72 32.27
N TYR A 386 12.91 15.57 31.64
CA TYR A 386 11.68 15.13 30.96
C TYR A 386 10.59 14.89 32.01
N ASP A 387 9.55 15.71 31.96
CA ASP A 387 8.39 15.54 32.84
C ASP A 387 7.30 14.71 32.17
N PRO A 388 7.15 13.43 32.53
CA PRO A 388 6.06 12.59 31.99
C PRO A 388 4.68 13.07 32.44
N ALA A 389 4.58 13.96 33.44
CA ALA A 389 3.33 14.56 33.89
C ALA A 389 2.87 15.75 33.03
N ALA A 390 3.72 16.27 32.14
CA ALA A 390 3.43 17.47 31.36
C ALA A 390 3.92 17.38 29.91
N VAL A 391 3.62 16.28 29.19
CA VAL A 391 4.04 16.09 27.80
C VAL A 391 3.24 17.00 26.86
N PRO A 392 3.89 17.87 26.07
CA PRO A 392 3.21 18.77 25.18
C PRO A 392 2.40 18.06 24.10
N ILE A 393 1.22 18.56 23.81
CA ILE A 393 0.36 18.13 22.69
C ILE A 393 0.09 19.32 21.78
N ARG A 394 0.21 19.09 20.47
CA ARG A 394 -0.20 20.03 19.45
C ARG A 394 -1.45 19.50 18.73
N GLY A 395 -2.46 20.34 18.57
CA GLY A 395 -3.56 20.12 17.67
C GLY A 395 -3.25 20.60 16.27
N GLU A 396 -3.80 19.94 15.30
CA GLU A 396 -3.82 20.38 13.90
C GLU A 396 -5.20 20.13 13.32
N LYS A 397 -5.76 21.15 12.66
CA LYS A 397 -7.06 21.04 12.00
C LYS A 397 -6.94 21.45 10.55
N ILE A 398 -7.33 20.57 9.67
CA ILE A 398 -7.51 20.87 8.25
C ILE A 398 -8.79 21.67 8.09
N ILE A 399 -8.68 22.91 7.63
CA ILE A 399 -9.81 23.80 7.34
C ILE A 399 -10.37 23.51 5.95
N GLU A 400 -9.47 23.33 4.98
CA GLU A 400 -9.83 23.01 3.61
C GLU A 400 -8.69 22.22 2.96
N PHE A 401 -9.01 21.05 2.42
CA PHE A 401 -8.08 20.27 1.62
C PHE A 401 -8.79 19.62 0.45
N TRP A 402 -8.23 19.82 -0.73
CA TRP A 402 -8.66 19.10 -1.92
C TRP A 402 -7.52 18.89 -2.89
N GLN A 403 -7.65 17.83 -3.68
CA GLN A 403 -6.79 17.53 -4.84
C GLN A 403 -7.66 17.13 -6.03
N TYR A 404 -7.30 17.63 -7.21
CA TYR A 404 -7.84 17.14 -8.48
C TYR A 404 -6.72 16.58 -9.33
N GLU A 405 -7.03 15.57 -10.13
CA GLU A 405 -6.13 15.09 -11.17
C GLU A 405 -6.93 14.73 -12.41
N ALA A 406 -6.48 15.21 -13.56
CA ALA A 406 -6.88 14.73 -14.87
C ALA A 406 -5.66 14.08 -15.53
N ALA A 407 -5.84 12.84 -16.01
CA ALA A 407 -4.79 12.10 -16.67
C ALA A 407 -5.29 11.39 -17.92
N VAL A 408 -4.45 11.33 -18.94
CA VAL A 408 -4.69 10.59 -20.18
C VAL A 408 -3.47 9.77 -20.53
N GLN A 409 -3.68 8.57 -21.08
CA GLN A 409 -2.65 7.65 -21.53
C GLN A 409 -3.04 7.10 -22.90
N ASN A 410 -2.06 7.02 -23.79
CA ASN A 410 -2.21 6.37 -25.08
C ASN A 410 -1.07 5.37 -25.26
N ASP A 411 -1.42 4.11 -25.50
CA ASP A 411 -0.48 2.99 -25.64
C ASP A 411 -0.69 2.31 -26.99
N TRP A 412 0.38 2.03 -27.70
CA TRP A 412 0.39 1.32 -28.96
C TRP A 412 1.26 0.08 -28.82
N VAL A 413 0.75 -1.06 -29.28
CA VAL A 413 1.45 -2.33 -29.28
C VAL A 413 1.52 -2.84 -30.69
N LEU A 414 2.74 -2.93 -31.21
CA LEU A 414 3.05 -3.54 -32.49
C LEU A 414 3.70 -4.90 -32.25
N SER A 415 3.18 -5.93 -32.93
CA SER A 415 3.72 -7.29 -32.83
C SER A 415 3.91 -7.85 -34.22
N PHE A 416 5.11 -8.37 -34.47
CA PHE A 416 5.47 -9.01 -35.74
C PHE A 416 6.16 -10.34 -35.47
N ASP A 417 5.67 -11.40 -36.09
CA ASP A 417 6.28 -12.71 -36.07
C ASP A 417 6.97 -12.94 -37.41
N THR A 418 8.28 -13.15 -37.34
CA THR A 418 9.10 -13.49 -38.50
C THR A 418 9.72 -14.90 -38.32
N PRO A 419 10.21 -15.54 -39.37
CA PRO A 419 10.86 -16.85 -39.21
C PRO A 419 12.08 -16.87 -38.28
N LEU A 420 12.73 -15.73 -38.05
CA LEU A 420 13.93 -15.61 -37.23
C LEU A 420 13.67 -15.07 -35.83
N ALA A 421 12.67 -14.21 -35.67
CA ALA A 421 12.41 -13.50 -34.40
C ALA A 421 10.97 -13.01 -34.31
N LYS A 422 10.48 -12.94 -33.08
CA LYS A 422 9.27 -12.20 -32.74
C LYS A 422 9.66 -10.82 -32.20
N LEU A 423 8.99 -9.82 -32.71
CA LEU A 423 9.19 -8.42 -32.37
C LEU A 423 7.93 -7.90 -31.67
N GLN A 424 8.09 -7.32 -30.50
CA GLN A 424 7.00 -6.65 -29.80
C GLN A 424 7.47 -5.27 -29.35
N THR A 425 6.83 -4.25 -29.88
CA THR A 425 7.09 -2.84 -29.56
C THR A 425 5.93 -2.28 -28.79
N VAL A 426 6.19 -1.70 -27.65
CA VAL A 426 5.23 -0.90 -26.85
C VAL A 426 5.70 0.54 -26.90
N ALA A 427 4.90 1.41 -27.48
CA ALA A 427 5.15 2.86 -27.50
C ALA A 427 3.96 3.57 -26.86
N GLY A 428 4.20 4.69 -26.23
CA GLY A 428 3.10 5.45 -25.67
C GLY A 428 3.48 6.81 -25.13
N ALA A 429 2.42 7.53 -24.78
CA ALA A 429 2.51 8.83 -24.13
C ALA A 429 1.47 8.93 -23.02
N ALA A 430 1.81 9.67 -21.97
CA ALA A 430 0.87 9.99 -20.90
C ALA A 430 1.04 11.44 -20.47
N TYR A 431 -0.06 12.03 -20.04
CA TYR A 431 -0.14 13.39 -19.50
C TYR A 431 -1.00 13.36 -18.25
N ALA A 432 -0.58 14.08 -17.22
CA ALA A 432 -1.37 14.27 -16.00
C ALA A 432 -1.19 15.70 -15.49
N LYS A 433 -2.31 16.32 -15.12
CA LYS A 433 -2.33 17.61 -14.42
C LYS A 433 -3.02 17.43 -13.09
N ARG A 434 -2.36 17.87 -12.01
CA ARG A 434 -2.83 17.84 -10.63
C ARG A 434 -2.83 19.23 -10.03
N GLU A 435 -3.89 19.54 -9.29
CA GLU A 435 -3.97 20.74 -8.48
C GLU A 435 -4.36 20.37 -7.06
N ASN A 436 -3.83 21.07 -6.08
CA ASN A 436 -4.16 20.87 -4.67
C ASN A 436 -4.22 22.19 -3.89
N LEU A 437 -5.05 22.19 -2.86
CA LEU A 437 -5.14 23.19 -1.82
C LEU A 437 -5.02 22.52 -0.45
N ASP A 438 -4.27 23.13 0.47
CA ASP A 438 -4.09 22.64 1.83
C ASP A 438 -4.06 23.82 2.81
N LYS A 439 -5.16 24.01 3.58
CA LYS A 439 -5.27 25.05 4.59
C LYS A 439 -5.43 24.45 5.98
N ARG A 440 -4.56 24.86 6.89
CA ARG A 440 -4.52 24.31 8.24
C ARG A 440 -4.34 25.39 9.30
N VAL A 441 -4.90 25.10 10.50
CA VAL A 441 -4.65 25.87 11.73
C VAL A 441 -4.05 24.94 12.79
N ASN A 442 -3.23 25.54 13.68
CA ASN A 442 -2.81 24.85 14.88
C ASN A 442 -3.87 24.93 15.97
N GLY A 443 -3.74 24.07 16.98
CA GLY A 443 -4.55 24.08 18.17
C GLY A 443 -3.66 23.88 19.41
N ALA A 444 -3.90 24.68 20.42
CA ALA A 444 -3.31 24.51 21.73
C ALA A 444 -4.15 23.55 22.55
N LEU A 445 -3.52 22.53 23.13
CA LEU A 445 -4.11 21.59 24.08
C LEU A 445 -3.34 21.63 25.40
N ALA A 446 -4.02 21.28 26.50
CA ALA A 446 -3.34 21.05 27.76
C ALA A 446 -2.29 19.92 27.62
N PRO A 447 -1.12 20.03 28.25
CA PRO A 447 -0.14 18.94 28.25
C PRO A 447 -0.74 17.64 28.77
N ILE A 448 -0.33 16.53 28.21
CA ILE A 448 -0.78 15.21 28.65
C ILE A 448 0.05 14.72 29.85
N ASN A 449 -0.62 14.26 30.88
CA ASN A 449 0.02 13.57 31.97
C ASN A 449 0.05 12.06 31.71
N LEU A 450 1.19 11.52 31.30
CA LEU A 450 1.36 10.09 31.05
C LEU A 450 1.27 9.25 32.33
N LEU A 451 1.44 9.88 33.50
CA LEU A 451 1.32 9.23 34.79
C LEU A 451 -0.13 9.17 35.30
N ASP A 452 -1.02 10.00 34.75
CA ASP A 452 -2.47 9.99 35.07
C ASP A 452 -3.32 10.24 33.81
N LEU A 453 -3.43 9.24 32.96
CA LEU A 453 -4.21 9.32 31.72
C LEU A 453 -5.74 9.31 31.92
N ALA A 454 -6.21 9.11 33.15
CA ALA A 454 -7.63 9.07 33.43
C ALA A 454 -8.29 10.46 33.46
N ASN A 455 -7.52 11.50 33.79
CA ASN A 455 -7.98 12.86 34.05
C ASN A 455 -7.45 13.87 33.03
N GLN A 456 -7.44 13.50 31.74
CA GLN A 456 -6.91 14.38 30.69
C GLN A 456 -7.98 15.38 30.21
N ASP A 457 -7.60 16.65 30.11
CA ASP A 457 -8.35 17.65 29.36
C ASP A 457 -8.12 17.44 27.86
N SER A 458 -9.18 17.17 27.11
CA SER A 458 -9.12 16.98 25.67
C SER A 458 -9.61 18.19 24.87
N ASN A 459 -9.89 19.32 25.51
CA ASN A 459 -10.33 20.53 24.85
C ASN A 459 -9.16 21.17 24.08
N ALA A 460 -9.43 21.66 22.89
CA ALA A 460 -8.47 22.38 22.05
C ALA A 460 -8.93 23.81 21.80
N VAL A 461 -8.03 24.76 21.93
CA VAL A 461 -8.23 26.13 21.47
C VAL A 461 -7.57 26.26 20.10
N TRP A 462 -8.38 26.48 19.08
CA TRP A 462 -7.89 26.56 17.69
C TRP A 462 -7.49 27.97 17.31
N ASP A 463 -6.36 28.10 16.64
CA ASP A 463 -5.92 29.37 16.08
C ASP A 463 -6.87 29.86 15.00
N THR A 464 -6.99 31.16 14.87
CA THR A 464 -7.74 31.81 13.78
C THR A 464 -6.87 32.09 12.57
N VAL A 465 -5.55 32.01 12.73
CA VAL A 465 -4.56 32.24 11.68
C VAL A 465 -4.10 30.91 11.09
N LEU A 466 -4.05 30.85 9.78
CA LEU A 466 -3.52 29.69 9.07
C LEU A 466 -2.00 29.62 9.27
N PHE A 467 -1.50 28.48 9.71
CA PHE A 467 -0.07 28.19 9.66
C PHE A 467 0.35 27.59 8.32
N ARG A 468 -0.66 27.17 7.51
CA ARG A 468 -0.49 26.63 6.17
C ARG A 468 -1.65 27.10 5.29
N ASP A 469 -1.33 27.70 4.13
CA ASP A 469 -2.26 28.04 3.03
C ASP A 469 -1.54 27.72 1.71
N LEU A 470 -1.32 26.42 1.48
CA LEU A 470 -0.55 25.90 0.36
C LEU A 470 -1.46 25.66 -0.84
N LYS A 471 -1.15 26.30 -1.96
CA LYS A 471 -1.68 25.96 -3.27
C LYS A 471 -0.58 25.35 -4.12
N GLY A 472 -0.84 24.19 -4.72
CA GLY A 472 0.09 23.50 -5.60
C GLY A 472 -0.54 23.15 -6.93
N GLU A 473 0.27 23.17 -7.96
CA GLU A 473 -0.04 22.70 -9.31
C GLU A 473 1.13 21.84 -9.80
N ASN A 474 0.82 20.69 -10.39
CA ASN A 474 1.82 19.78 -10.94
C ASN A 474 1.33 19.22 -12.26
N THR A 475 2.12 19.42 -13.30
CA THR A 475 1.88 18.89 -14.64
C THR A 475 3.01 17.95 -15.02
N ASN A 476 2.66 16.75 -15.44
CA ASN A 476 3.64 15.74 -15.85
C ASN A 476 3.28 15.25 -17.25
N TRP A 477 4.30 15.04 -18.08
CA TRP A 477 4.15 14.28 -19.31
C TRP A 477 5.28 13.28 -19.47
N GLN A 478 4.99 12.20 -20.16
CA GLN A 478 5.98 11.18 -20.49
C GLN A 478 5.74 10.61 -21.88
N ILE A 479 6.84 10.24 -22.53
CA ILE A 479 6.84 9.42 -23.72
C ILE A 479 7.74 8.22 -23.47
N TYR A 480 7.37 7.06 -23.97
CA TYR A 480 8.14 5.83 -23.76
C TYR A 480 8.08 4.91 -24.96
N LEU A 481 9.13 4.13 -25.06
CA LEU A 481 9.29 3.06 -26.02
C LEU A 481 9.91 1.85 -25.29
N ASN A 482 9.32 0.68 -25.49
CA ASN A 482 9.91 -0.59 -25.07
C ASN A 482 9.90 -1.55 -26.26
N GLN A 483 11.05 -2.09 -26.58
CA GLN A 483 11.22 -3.09 -27.62
C GLN A 483 11.64 -4.43 -27.01
N ARG A 484 10.88 -5.47 -27.31
CA ARG A 484 11.23 -6.86 -27.03
C ARG A 484 11.50 -7.59 -28.34
N VAL A 485 12.59 -8.33 -28.37
CA VAL A 485 12.95 -9.22 -29.46
C VAL A 485 13.19 -10.60 -28.88
N SER A 486 12.47 -11.60 -29.39
CA SER A 486 12.69 -12.99 -28.96
C SER A 486 13.05 -13.89 -30.14
N PHE A 487 13.91 -14.85 -29.86
CA PHE A 487 14.51 -15.76 -30.83
C PHE A 487 14.29 -17.20 -30.41
N TRP A 488 14.45 -18.13 -31.41
CA TRP A 488 14.43 -19.57 -31.19
C TRP A 488 13.18 -20.02 -30.40
N GLU A 489 12.00 -19.74 -30.91
CA GLU A 489 10.75 -20.09 -30.27
C GLU A 489 10.63 -19.51 -28.86
N ASP A 490 10.98 -18.23 -28.70
CA ASP A 490 11.00 -17.49 -27.44
C ASP A 490 11.97 -18.02 -26.36
N ARG A 491 12.99 -18.81 -26.76
CA ARG A 491 13.99 -19.28 -25.80
C ARG A 491 14.93 -18.19 -25.31
N ILE A 492 15.23 -17.20 -26.16
CA ILE A 492 16.02 -16.03 -25.78
C ILE A 492 15.18 -14.79 -26.06
N ALA A 493 15.00 -13.95 -25.06
CA ALA A 493 14.34 -12.66 -25.21
C ALA A 493 15.26 -11.54 -24.70
N LEU A 494 15.42 -10.50 -25.52
CA LEU A 494 16.10 -9.27 -25.16
C LEU A 494 15.07 -8.14 -25.15
N SER A 495 15.13 -7.27 -24.15
CA SER A 495 14.26 -6.08 -24.10
C SER A 495 15.06 -4.84 -23.77
N GLY A 496 14.72 -3.74 -24.42
CA GLY A 496 15.25 -2.41 -24.14
C GLY A 496 14.12 -1.39 -24.05
N GLY A 497 14.18 -0.50 -23.10
CA GLY A 497 13.16 0.55 -22.89
C GLY A 497 13.80 1.89 -22.61
N TYR A 498 13.17 2.92 -23.13
CA TYR A 498 13.49 4.32 -22.91
C TYR A 498 12.21 5.06 -22.52
N LEU A 499 12.35 5.95 -21.57
CA LEU A 499 11.29 6.86 -21.16
C LEU A 499 11.88 8.24 -20.89
N LYS A 500 11.26 9.27 -21.46
CA LYS A 500 11.47 10.66 -21.08
C LYS A 500 10.29 11.13 -20.24
N TYR A 501 10.58 11.64 -19.06
CA TYR A 501 9.61 12.17 -18.10
C TYR A 501 9.91 13.63 -17.82
N ASN A 502 8.91 14.48 -17.92
CA ASN A 502 8.99 15.88 -17.53
C ASN A 502 8.01 16.15 -16.39
N THR A 503 8.40 17.03 -15.49
CA THR A 503 7.55 17.52 -14.41
C THR A 503 7.67 19.03 -14.32
N GLU A 504 6.54 19.72 -14.38
CA GLU A 504 6.39 21.14 -14.04
C GLU A 504 5.56 21.21 -12.77
N ALA A 505 6.13 21.74 -11.70
CA ALA A 505 5.43 21.91 -10.43
C ALA A 505 5.59 23.33 -9.92
N LYS A 506 4.50 23.90 -9.42
CA LYS A 506 4.45 25.22 -8.78
C LYS A 506 3.75 25.09 -7.44
N SER A 507 4.31 25.69 -6.40
CA SER A 507 3.62 25.74 -5.12
C SER A 507 3.92 27.05 -4.39
N VAL A 508 2.90 27.60 -3.75
CA VAL A 508 2.99 28.77 -2.92
C VAL A 508 2.24 28.53 -1.62
N ASP A 509 2.89 28.81 -0.52
CA ASP A 509 2.27 28.81 0.82
C ASP A 509 2.10 30.27 1.29
N LYS A 510 0.86 30.76 1.25
CA LYS A 510 0.54 32.16 1.60
C LYS A 510 0.60 32.41 3.12
N ALA A 511 0.67 31.37 3.94
CA ALA A 511 0.84 31.50 5.38
C ALA A 511 2.31 31.74 5.77
N THR A 512 3.23 31.61 4.83
CA THR A 512 4.66 31.84 5.04
C THR A 512 5.16 32.95 4.12
N SER A 513 6.34 33.51 4.47
CA SER A 513 7.04 34.49 3.62
C SER A 513 7.91 33.84 2.55
N ASN A 514 7.82 32.52 2.39
CA ASN A 514 8.64 31.79 1.44
C ASN A 514 8.22 32.13 -0.01
N PRO A 515 9.17 32.28 -0.92
CA PRO A 515 8.86 32.49 -2.33
C PRO A 515 8.13 31.29 -2.93
N GLU A 516 7.47 31.52 -4.05
CA GLU A 516 6.90 30.43 -4.85
C GLU A 516 8.00 29.43 -5.23
N SER A 517 7.75 28.16 -4.97
CA SER A 517 8.61 27.07 -5.43
C SER A 517 8.20 26.69 -6.84
N VAL A 518 9.15 26.74 -7.77
CA VAL A 518 8.95 26.36 -9.17
C VAL A 518 9.95 25.28 -9.54
N LEU A 519 9.45 24.23 -10.17
CA LEU A 519 10.23 23.16 -10.77
C LEU A 519 9.74 23.00 -12.21
N ASP A 520 10.65 22.99 -13.17
CA ASP A 520 10.40 22.57 -14.55
C ASP A 520 11.66 21.87 -15.03
N ASP A 521 11.59 20.54 -15.09
CA ASP A 521 12.76 19.75 -15.47
C ASP A 521 12.34 18.39 -16.05
N SER A 522 13.24 17.75 -16.76
CA SER A 522 13.01 16.46 -17.39
C SER A 522 14.13 15.45 -17.09
N LYS A 523 13.75 14.18 -17.05
CA LYS A 523 14.69 13.07 -16.80
C LYS A 523 14.48 11.94 -17.78
N ASP A 524 15.59 11.43 -18.29
CA ASP A 524 15.63 10.22 -19.11
C ASP A 524 15.84 8.99 -18.23
N MET A 525 15.06 7.94 -18.51
CA MET A 525 15.10 6.70 -17.76
C MET A 525 15.21 5.52 -18.72
N TYR A 526 15.87 4.46 -18.26
CA TYR A 526 16.23 3.33 -19.09
C TYR A 526 15.88 2.02 -18.42
N MET A 527 15.58 1.02 -19.25
CA MET A 527 15.50 -0.36 -18.85
C MET A 527 16.14 -1.26 -19.92
N ALA A 528 16.79 -2.31 -19.47
CA ALA A 528 17.36 -3.32 -20.34
C ALA A 528 17.28 -4.69 -19.66
N SER A 529 16.98 -5.73 -20.42
CA SER A 529 16.89 -7.07 -19.84
C SER A 529 17.16 -8.16 -20.86
N ALA A 530 17.62 -9.29 -20.35
CA ALA A 530 17.80 -10.53 -21.09
C ALA A 530 17.16 -11.69 -20.34
N LEU A 531 16.48 -12.56 -21.04
CA LEU A 531 15.86 -13.76 -20.51
C LEU A 531 16.25 -14.96 -21.39
N VAL A 532 16.63 -16.04 -20.73
CA VAL A 532 16.91 -17.33 -21.39
C VAL A 532 15.99 -18.39 -20.80
N ARG A 533 15.15 -18.97 -21.63
CA ARG A 533 14.31 -20.12 -21.29
C ARG A 533 15.10 -21.40 -21.49
N VAL A 534 15.69 -21.91 -20.41
CA VAL A 534 16.54 -23.12 -20.41
C VAL A 534 15.69 -24.35 -20.77
N THR A 535 14.48 -24.42 -20.24
CA THR A 535 13.43 -25.39 -20.58
C THR A 535 12.09 -24.67 -20.71
N PRO A 536 11.03 -25.28 -21.24
CA PRO A 536 9.70 -24.64 -21.28
C PRO A 536 9.19 -24.15 -19.92
N ASN A 537 9.72 -24.71 -18.84
CA ASN A 537 9.27 -24.45 -17.48
C ASN A 537 10.34 -23.72 -16.62
N ILE A 538 11.50 -23.38 -17.16
CA ILE A 538 12.59 -22.74 -16.41
C ILE A 538 13.15 -21.58 -17.23
N SER A 539 13.06 -20.37 -16.68
CA SER A 539 13.65 -19.16 -17.25
C SER A 539 14.66 -18.55 -16.27
N LEU A 540 15.80 -18.13 -16.82
CA LEU A 540 16.78 -17.29 -16.13
C LEU A 540 16.77 -15.91 -16.75
N TYR A 541 16.92 -14.88 -15.93
CA TYR A 541 16.95 -13.51 -16.46
C TYR A 541 17.92 -12.61 -15.71
N HIS A 542 18.32 -11.56 -16.40
CA HIS A 542 18.99 -10.39 -15.83
C HIS A 542 18.28 -9.14 -16.31
N SER A 543 18.09 -8.16 -15.41
CA SER A 543 17.51 -6.86 -15.75
C SER A 543 18.24 -5.71 -15.09
N TYR A 544 18.25 -4.58 -15.80
CA TYR A 544 18.63 -3.26 -15.31
C TYR A 544 17.45 -2.32 -15.50
N SER A 545 17.14 -1.51 -14.49
CA SER A 545 16.03 -0.54 -14.56
C SER A 545 16.34 0.70 -13.73
N THR A 546 15.74 1.82 -14.14
CA THR A 546 15.87 3.10 -13.46
C THR A 546 14.50 3.76 -13.28
N ASN A 547 14.41 4.63 -12.29
CA ASN A 547 13.32 5.59 -12.13
C ASN A 547 13.87 6.87 -11.48
N ALA A 548 13.10 7.96 -11.50
CA ALA A 548 13.50 9.20 -10.87
C ALA A 548 12.28 10.02 -10.43
N ALA A 549 12.37 10.63 -9.26
CA ALA A 549 11.39 11.57 -8.73
C ALA A 549 12.05 12.92 -8.47
N ALA A 550 11.46 13.99 -8.95
CA ALA A 550 11.91 15.34 -8.61
C ALA A 550 11.49 15.67 -7.17
N VAL A 551 12.41 16.22 -6.40
CA VAL A 551 12.20 16.61 -5.01
C VAL A 551 12.58 18.09 -4.87
N ALA A 552 11.68 18.87 -4.29
CA ALA A 552 11.95 20.27 -3.93
C ALA A 552 12.10 20.35 -2.41
N GLN A 553 13.22 20.89 -1.96
CA GLN A 553 13.48 21.18 -0.55
C GLN A 553 13.93 22.62 -0.34
N LEU A 554 13.45 23.24 0.74
CA LEU A 554 13.73 24.66 1.03
C LEU A 554 15.21 24.97 1.15
N THR A 555 15.99 24.05 1.72
CA THR A 555 17.43 24.24 1.98
C THR A 555 18.35 23.75 0.88
N LEU A 556 17.95 22.72 0.14
CA LEU A 556 18.77 22.02 -0.85
C LEU A 556 18.37 22.31 -2.29
N GLY A 557 17.25 23.05 -2.49
CA GLY A 557 16.73 23.36 -3.83
C GLY A 557 16.00 22.17 -4.46
N VAL A 558 16.00 22.15 -5.79
CA VAL A 558 15.37 21.09 -6.59
C VAL A 558 16.42 20.12 -7.08
N PHE A 559 16.17 18.82 -6.87
CA PHE A 559 17.05 17.75 -7.34
C PHE A 559 16.26 16.48 -7.69
N TRP A 560 16.87 15.62 -8.47
CA TRP A 560 16.30 14.31 -8.80
C TRP A 560 16.80 13.25 -7.82
N ARG A 561 15.87 12.57 -7.18
CA ARG A 561 16.12 11.35 -6.44
C ARG A 561 15.99 10.18 -7.41
N GLU A 562 17.10 9.53 -7.70
CA GLU A 562 17.15 8.47 -8.70
C GLU A 562 17.21 7.08 -8.05
N GLY A 563 16.45 6.14 -8.60
CA GLY A 563 16.55 4.72 -8.29
C GLY A 563 17.18 3.95 -9.44
N LYS A 564 18.14 3.07 -9.13
CA LYS A 564 18.79 2.17 -10.08
C LYS A 564 18.81 0.76 -9.52
N GLN A 565 18.46 -0.22 -10.35
CA GLN A 565 18.47 -1.63 -9.93
C GLN A 565 19.16 -2.51 -10.95
N ARG A 566 19.88 -3.51 -10.43
CA ARG A 566 20.26 -4.73 -11.15
C ARG A 566 19.59 -5.91 -10.48
N GLU A 567 19.04 -6.81 -11.28
CA GLU A 567 18.36 -7.98 -10.76
C GLU A 567 18.71 -9.21 -11.59
N TRP A 568 18.94 -10.32 -10.92
CA TRP A 568 19.14 -11.65 -11.50
C TRP A 568 18.08 -12.56 -10.91
N GLY A 569 17.45 -13.37 -11.74
CA GLY A 569 16.43 -14.26 -11.25
C GLY A 569 16.26 -15.53 -12.02
N ALA A 570 15.61 -16.48 -11.37
CA ALA A 570 15.14 -17.74 -11.93
C ALA A 570 13.65 -17.88 -11.69
N LYS A 571 12.91 -18.25 -12.73
CA LYS A 571 11.47 -18.53 -12.67
C LYS A 571 11.23 -19.95 -13.10
N THR A 572 10.44 -20.67 -12.32
CA THR A 572 10.17 -22.08 -12.59
C THR A 572 8.70 -22.40 -12.45
N GLU A 573 8.22 -23.31 -13.26
CA GLU A 573 6.86 -23.81 -13.24
C GLU A 573 6.85 -25.34 -13.11
N PHE A 574 6.07 -25.86 -12.16
CA PHE A 574 5.95 -27.29 -11.88
C PHE A 574 4.51 -27.76 -12.02
N PHE A 575 4.31 -29.09 -12.10
CA PHE A 575 2.98 -29.74 -12.09
C PHE A 575 2.05 -29.20 -13.18
N ASN A 576 2.49 -29.20 -14.43
CA ASN A 576 1.75 -28.65 -15.57
C ASN A 576 1.36 -27.18 -15.34
N ARG A 577 2.35 -26.38 -14.93
CA ARG A 577 2.22 -24.94 -14.66
C ARG A 577 1.30 -24.57 -13.48
N ARG A 578 0.90 -25.51 -12.63
CA ARG A 578 0.05 -25.21 -11.48
C ARG A 578 0.81 -24.57 -10.30
N LEU A 579 2.11 -24.80 -10.18
CA LEU A 579 2.96 -24.23 -9.14
C LEU A 579 4.07 -23.42 -9.77
N SER A 580 4.28 -22.18 -9.30
CA SER A 580 5.41 -21.33 -9.64
C SER A 580 6.35 -21.17 -8.45
N VAL A 581 7.65 -21.25 -8.71
CA VAL A 581 8.70 -20.92 -7.75
C VAL A 581 9.66 -19.94 -8.39
N ASN A 582 9.81 -18.76 -7.78
CA ASN A 582 10.63 -17.66 -8.28
C ASN A 582 11.71 -17.34 -7.26
N LEU A 583 12.94 -17.19 -7.73
CA LEU A 583 14.09 -16.74 -6.95
C LEU A 583 14.66 -15.50 -7.61
N ALA A 584 14.96 -14.46 -6.84
CA ALA A 584 15.60 -13.24 -7.33
C ALA A 584 16.69 -12.77 -6.35
N TYR A 585 17.78 -12.27 -6.89
CA TYR A 585 18.76 -11.45 -6.20
C TYR A 585 18.74 -10.05 -6.81
N PHE A 586 18.71 -9.02 -5.98
CA PHE A 586 18.65 -7.64 -6.43
C PHE A 586 19.68 -6.75 -5.72
N GLU A 587 20.11 -5.72 -6.44
CA GLU A 587 20.89 -4.61 -5.93
C GLU A 587 20.21 -3.32 -6.35
N ILE A 588 19.83 -2.48 -5.37
CA ILE A 588 19.16 -1.20 -5.58
C ILE A 588 20.00 -0.10 -4.95
N THR A 589 20.22 0.98 -5.68
CA THR A 589 20.77 2.23 -5.16
C THR A 589 19.74 3.33 -5.37
N GLN A 590 19.48 4.11 -4.33
CA GLN A 590 18.74 5.36 -4.42
C GLN A 590 19.66 6.51 -4.11
N THR A 591 19.87 7.41 -5.07
CA THR A 591 20.75 8.58 -4.91
C THR A 591 19.97 9.80 -4.42
N ASN A 592 20.69 10.75 -3.85
CA ASN A 592 20.16 12.04 -3.44
C ASN A 592 19.02 11.92 -2.39
N VAL A 593 19.19 11.02 -1.44
CA VAL A 593 18.30 10.92 -0.28
C VAL A 593 18.78 11.92 0.77
N ASP A 594 17.87 12.74 1.24
CA ASP A 594 18.13 13.66 2.34
C ASP A 594 18.27 12.88 3.67
N ILE A 595 19.41 12.96 4.30
CA ILE A 595 19.66 12.37 5.60
C ILE A 595 20.18 13.40 6.59
N PRO A 596 19.83 13.29 7.89
CA PRO A 596 20.33 14.16 8.93
C PRO A 596 21.86 14.09 9.06
N ASN A 597 22.51 15.23 9.19
CA ASN A 597 23.95 15.32 9.38
C ASN A 597 24.32 15.15 10.85
N PRO A 598 24.97 14.03 11.25
CA PRO A 598 25.33 13.82 12.65
C PRO A 598 26.24 14.89 13.24
N GLU A 599 27.11 15.50 12.41
CA GLU A 599 28.05 16.55 12.88
C GLU A 599 27.31 17.83 13.27
N TYR A 600 26.35 18.25 12.46
CA TYR A 600 25.47 19.38 12.81
C TYR A 600 24.74 19.14 14.13
N TYR A 601 24.19 17.95 14.29
CA TYR A 601 23.46 17.59 15.50
C TYR A 601 24.36 17.24 16.67
N ALA A 602 25.64 16.99 16.45
CA ALA A 602 26.68 16.92 17.50
C ALA A 602 27.23 18.29 17.88
N GLY A 603 26.84 19.37 17.15
CA GLY A 603 27.13 20.73 17.50
C GLY A 603 28.02 21.52 16.58
N ASP A 604 28.44 20.93 15.50
CA ASP A 604 29.15 21.68 14.49
C ASP A 604 28.16 22.40 13.57
N LEU A 605 27.72 23.59 14.01
CA LEU A 605 26.79 24.43 13.27
C LEU A 605 27.36 25.01 11.98
N SER A 606 28.65 24.83 11.72
CA SER A 606 29.23 25.16 10.41
C SER A 606 28.81 24.17 9.34
N GLN A 607 28.31 22.99 9.74
CA GLN A 607 27.79 21.95 8.86
C GLN A 607 26.32 22.18 8.51
N PRO A 608 25.83 21.73 7.36
CA PRO A 608 24.40 21.75 7.07
C PRO A 608 23.64 20.75 7.94
N ALA A 609 22.41 21.08 8.34
CA ALA A 609 21.55 20.21 9.15
C ALA A 609 21.23 18.87 8.49
N SER A 610 21.28 18.81 7.18
CA SER A 610 21.12 17.60 6.38
C SER A 610 22.02 17.66 5.14
N PHE A 611 22.29 16.52 4.56
CA PHE A 611 23.00 16.40 3.29
C PHE A 611 22.40 15.31 2.41
N LEU A 612 22.65 15.39 1.10
CA LEU A 612 22.24 14.36 0.17
C LEU A 612 23.17 13.16 0.23
N SER A 613 22.59 11.99 0.34
CA SER A 613 23.29 10.73 0.51
C SER A 613 22.67 9.65 -0.38
N ASP A 614 23.35 8.53 -0.51
CA ASP A 614 22.87 7.38 -1.25
C ASP A 614 22.44 6.28 -0.27
N PHE A 615 21.30 5.67 -0.56
CA PHE A 615 20.88 4.44 0.08
C PHE A 615 21.21 3.25 -0.82
N SER A 616 21.82 2.24 -0.25
CA SER A 616 22.07 0.96 -0.90
C SER A 616 21.23 -0.14 -0.27
N ASN A 617 20.67 -1.00 -1.09
CA ASN A 617 19.97 -2.18 -0.67
C ASN A 617 20.28 -3.36 -1.60
N HIS A 618 20.58 -4.50 -1.03
CA HIS A 618 20.74 -5.74 -1.77
C HIS A 618 20.06 -6.88 -1.01
N GLY A 619 19.54 -7.85 -1.74
CA GLY A 619 18.82 -8.93 -1.07
C GLY A 619 18.41 -10.06 -1.98
N THR A 620 17.91 -11.12 -1.36
CA THR A 620 17.39 -12.32 -2.02
C THR A 620 15.93 -12.49 -1.68
N GLU A 621 15.14 -12.85 -2.67
CA GLU A 621 13.72 -13.13 -2.54
C GLU A 621 13.38 -14.51 -3.09
N LEU A 622 12.53 -15.24 -2.36
CA LEU A 622 11.93 -16.50 -2.79
C LEU A 622 10.41 -16.37 -2.73
N GLU A 623 9.73 -16.76 -3.80
CA GLU A 623 8.27 -16.85 -3.84
C GLU A 623 7.80 -18.18 -4.36
N ILE A 624 6.74 -18.70 -3.74
CA ILE A 624 6.05 -19.93 -4.13
C ILE A 624 4.57 -19.61 -4.23
N SER A 625 3.93 -19.91 -5.36
CA SER A 625 2.50 -19.70 -5.54
C SER A 625 1.85 -20.76 -6.42
N GLY A 626 0.65 -21.23 -6.05
CA GLY A 626 -0.13 -22.17 -6.84
C GLY A 626 -0.54 -23.42 -6.07
N ALA A 627 -0.76 -24.52 -6.79
CA ALA A 627 -1.21 -25.79 -6.23
C ALA A 627 -0.14 -26.87 -6.25
N LEU A 628 0.10 -27.45 -5.09
CA LEU A 628 0.93 -28.65 -4.91
C LEU A 628 0.18 -29.91 -5.39
N THR A 629 -1.13 -29.97 -5.12
CA THR A 629 -2.03 -31.02 -5.58
C THR A 629 -3.34 -30.40 -6.09
N LYS A 630 -4.28 -31.20 -6.60
CA LYS A 630 -5.62 -30.71 -6.99
C LYS A 630 -6.39 -30.09 -5.82
N ASN A 631 -6.02 -30.40 -4.58
CA ASN A 631 -6.72 -30.01 -3.37
C ASN A 631 -5.91 -29.05 -2.48
N LEU A 632 -4.60 -28.93 -2.70
CA LEU A 632 -3.71 -28.22 -1.80
C LEU A 632 -3.04 -27.05 -2.53
N SER A 633 -3.44 -25.83 -2.21
CA SER A 633 -2.85 -24.58 -2.69
C SER A 633 -1.89 -23.99 -1.65
N ILE A 634 -0.84 -23.35 -2.13
CA ILE A 634 0.17 -22.65 -1.31
C ILE A 634 0.48 -21.28 -1.87
N LEU A 635 0.65 -20.33 -0.98
CA LEU A 635 1.30 -19.04 -1.23
C LEU A 635 2.36 -18.83 -0.16
N GLY A 636 3.60 -18.58 -0.54
CA GLY A 636 4.70 -18.37 0.39
C GLY A 636 5.74 -17.43 -0.15
N SER A 637 6.38 -16.70 0.75
CA SER A 637 7.45 -15.76 0.43
C SER A 637 8.50 -15.73 1.53
N PHE A 638 9.73 -15.47 1.12
CA PHE A 638 10.84 -15.16 2.02
C PHE A 638 11.71 -14.09 1.39
N THR A 639 12.19 -13.15 2.22
CA THR A 639 13.10 -12.09 1.82
C THR A 639 14.18 -11.92 2.86
N HIS A 640 15.41 -11.83 2.39
CA HIS A 640 16.53 -11.34 3.20
C HIS A 640 17.17 -10.19 2.46
N LEU A 641 17.28 -9.03 3.10
CA LEU A 641 17.84 -7.81 2.50
C LEU A 641 18.72 -7.05 3.48
N LYS A 642 19.59 -6.20 2.95
CA LYS A 642 20.40 -5.29 3.75
C LYS A 642 20.30 -3.89 3.17
N MET A 643 19.53 -3.05 3.83
CA MET A 643 19.39 -1.64 3.47
C MET A 643 20.24 -0.78 4.40
N ARG A 644 21.09 0.06 3.81
CA ARG A 644 22.02 0.94 4.53
C ARG A 644 22.05 2.33 3.89
N ASP A 645 22.29 3.34 4.71
CA ASP A 645 22.69 4.67 4.22
C ASP A 645 24.19 4.72 3.89
N SER A 646 24.68 5.84 3.38
CA SER A 646 26.10 5.99 3.02
C SER A 646 27.05 5.90 4.21
N LEU A 647 26.58 6.06 5.44
CA LEU A 647 27.33 5.90 6.68
C LEU A 647 27.29 4.47 7.22
N GLY A 648 26.66 3.53 6.47
CA GLY A 648 26.54 2.13 6.85
C GLY A 648 25.50 1.82 7.92
N ARG A 649 24.64 2.79 8.30
CA ARG A 649 23.64 2.66 9.36
C ARG A 649 22.38 1.94 8.86
N HIS A 650 21.69 1.23 9.75
CA HIS A 650 20.39 0.66 9.44
C HIS A 650 19.34 1.75 9.23
N VAL A 651 18.54 1.59 8.19
CA VAL A 651 17.38 2.45 7.97
C VAL A 651 16.29 2.04 8.98
N ARG A 652 15.76 3.03 9.69
CA ARG A 652 14.72 2.82 10.70
C ARG A 652 13.49 2.13 10.15
N SER A 653 12.90 1.23 10.94
CA SER A 653 11.66 0.50 10.62
C SER A 653 11.75 -0.42 9.39
N ILE A 654 12.95 -0.77 8.96
CA ILE A 654 13.18 -1.74 7.91
C ILE A 654 13.75 -3.02 8.53
N SER A 655 13.07 -4.13 8.32
CA SER A 655 13.55 -5.45 8.75
C SER A 655 14.44 -6.07 7.68
N ASP A 656 15.55 -6.65 8.10
CA ASP A 656 16.45 -7.38 7.20
C ASP A 656 15.86 -8.74 6.75
N SER A 657 14.81 -9.24 7.41
CA SER A 657 14.22 -10.55 7.08
C SER A 657 12.69 -10.54 7.20
N LEU A 658 12.03 -10.97 6.14
CA LEU A 658 10.58 -11.09 6.06
C LEU A 658 10.21 -12.48 5.57
N GLY A 659 9.07 -13.01 6.02
CA GLY A 659 8.56 -14.27 5.53
C GLY A 659 7.07 -14.42 5.76
N ALA A 660 6.39 -15.10 4.85
CA ALA A 660 5.00 -15.46 5.03
C ALA A 660 4.70 -16.75 4.28
N ALA A 661 3.79 -17.53 4.81
CA ALA A 661 3.24 -18.68 4.08
C ALA A 661 1.78 -18.90 4.47
N LEU A 662 0.99 -19.35 3.52
CA LEU A 662 -0.38 -19.78 3.70
C LEU A 662 -0.62 -21.04 2.87
N VAL A 663 -1.21 -22.03 3.48
CA VAL A 663 -1.60 -23.29 2.87
C VAL A 663 -3.10 -23.43 3.00
N ASN A 664 -3.78 -23.81 1.91
CA ASN A 664 -5.21 -24.01 1.88
C ASN A 664 -5.55 -25.37 1.27
N TYR A 665 -6.31 -26.18 2.01
CA TYR A 665 -6.78 -27.46 1.55
C TYR A 665 -8.27 -27.42 1.25
N HIS A 666 -8.64 -27.80 0.02
CA HIS A 666 -10.01 -27.86 -0.48
C HIS A 666 -10.50 -29.29 -0.58
N PHE A 667 -11.61 -29.60 0.05
CA PHE A 667 -12.27 -30.89 -0.04
C PHE A 667 -13.19 -30.87 -1.28
N ASN A 668 -12.68 -31.38 -2.40
CA ASN A 668 -13.42 -31.41 -3.67
C ASN A 668 -14.37 -32.63 -3.81
N GLU A 669 -14.21 -33.64 -2.94
CA GLU A 669 -14.93 -34.90 -2.99
C GLU A 669 -15.34 -35.38 -1.59
N GLY A 670 -16.22 -36.39 -1.53
CA GLY A 670 -16.65 -37.03 -0.29
C GLY A 670 -17.62 -36.22 0.56
N ALA A 671 -17.78 -36.60 1.81
CA ALA A 671 -18.74 -35.98 2.75
C ALA A 671 -18.40 -34.52 3.13
N LEU A 672 -17.14 -34.11 2.95
CA LEU A 672 -16.69 -32.74 3.22
C LEU A 672 -16.58 -31.89 1.95
N LYS A 673 -17.12 -32.34 0.82
CA LYS A 673 -17.12 -31.56 -0.43
C LYS A 673 -17.64 -30.15 -0.19
N GLY A 674 -16.87 -29.14 -0.65
CA GLY A 674 -17.16 -27.74 -0.46
C GLY A 674 -16.54 -27.12 0.79
N LEU A 675 -15.97 -27.91 1.69
CA LEU A 675 -15.16 -27.40 2.81
C LEU A 675 -13.76 -26.99 2.30
N SER A 676 -13.27 -25.89 2.80
CA SER A 676 -11.89 -25.43 2.61
C SER A 676 -11.33 -25.00 3.96
N VAL A 677 -10.09 -25.37 4.27
CA VAL A 677 -9.41 -24.97 5.51
C VAL A 677 -8.04 -24.42 5.18
N TYR A 678 -7.67 -23.31 5.80
CA TYR A 678 -6.35 -22.75 5.62
C TYR A 678 -5.67 -22.44 6.95
N ALA A 679 -4.34 -22.48 6.91
CA ALA A 679 -3.49 -21.98 7.97
C ALA A 679 -2.27 -21.28 7.37
N GLY A 680 -1.75 -20.30 8.08
CA GLY A 680 -0.60 -19.54 7.62
C GLY A 680 0.04 -18.74 8.73
N PHE A 681 1.20 -18.19 8.40
CA PHE A 681 1.93 -17.27 9.28
C PHE A 681 2.52 -16.11 8.48
N SER A 682 2.87 -15.05 9.19
CA SER A 682 3.74 -13.98 8.70
C SER A 682 4.81 -13.67 9.75
N TYR A 683 6.03 -13.47 9.28
CA TYR A 683 7.22 -13.18 10.08
C TYR A 683 7.83 -11.85 9.63
N VAL A 684 8.15 -11.00 10.60
CA VAL A 684 8.94 -9.79 10.43
C VAL A 684 10.11 -9.89 11.38
N GLY A 685 11.33 -9.79 10.86
CA GLY A 685 12.55 -9.83 11.66
C GLY A 685 12.74 -8.57 12.49
N GLU A 686 13.75 -8.57 13.34
CA GLU A 686 14.15 -7.43 14.13
C GLU A 686 14.39 -6.20 13.22
N MET A 687 14.05 -5.00 13.71
CA MET A 687 14.28 -3.75 12.98
C MET A 687 14.69 -2.64 13.91
N ALA A 688 15.51 -1.70 13.41
CA ALA A 688 15.89 -0.51 14.16
C ALA A 688 14.67 0.41 14.36
N ALA A 689 14.52 0.93 15.57
CA ALA A 689 13.43 1.84 15.93
C ALA A 689 13.90 3.31 16.00
N ASP A 690 15.19 3.55 16.05
CA ASP A 690 15.79 4.88 16.12
C ASP A 690 16.49 5.30 14.82
N SER A 691 16.70 6.58 14.67
CA SER A 691 17.42 7.19 13.56
C SER A 691 18.68 7.86 14.07
N PRO A 692 19.85 7.25 13.89
CA PRO A 692 21.12 7.90 14.20
C PRO A 692 21.25 9.25 13.49
N GLY A 693 21.82 10.23 14.17
CA GLY A 693 21.93 11.61 13.70
C GLY A 693 20.70 12.47 13.97
N VAL A 694 19.59 11.91 14.44
CA VAL A 694 18.36 12.63 14.80
C VAL A 694 17.94 12.39 16.23
N ASP A 695 18.13 11.15 16.71
CA ASP A 695 17.77 10.78 18.08
C ASP A 695 18.92 11.08 19.06
N PHE A 696 18.58 11.36 20.32
CA PHE A 696 19.51 11.78 21.36
C PHE A 696 19.49 10.89 22.58
N THR A 697 20.62 10.95 23.31
CA THR A 697 20.76 10.45 24.67
C THR A 697 21.32 11.59 25.55
N PRO A 698 21.33 11.45 26.88
CA PRO A 698 22.03 12.38 27.75
C PRO A 698 23.52 12.57 27.44
N LEU A 699 24.08 11.64 26.65
CA LEU A 699 25.48 11.67 26.23
C LEU A 699 25.71 12.31 24.85
N GLY A 700 24.62 12.81 24.21
CA GLY A 700 24.69 13.45 22.91
C GLY A 700 23.88 12.71 21.82
N VAL A 701 24.17 13.07 20.57
CA VAL A 701 23.51 12.49 19.40
C VAL A 701 23.81 11.00 19.27
N VAL A 702 22.79 10.22 18.99
CA VAL A 702 22.96 8.78 18.67
C VAL A 702 23.66 8.68 17.32
N THR A 703 24.85 8.16 17.29
CA THR A 703 25.63 7.97 16.05
C THR A 703 25.38 6.62 15.38
N GLN A 704 24.86 5.64 16.13
CA GLN A 704 24.51 4.31 15.65
C GLN A 704 23.15 3.87 16.20
N ASN A 705 22.47 2.96 15.49
CA ASN A 705 21.21 2.41 15.99
C ASN A 705 21.38 1.75 17.35
N SER A 706 20.55 2.12 18.29
CA SER A 706 20.61 1.70 19.69
C SER A 706 19.31 1.07 20.22
N VAL A 707 18.20 1.25 19.50
CA VAL A 707 16.88 0.73 19.87
C VAL A 707 16.37 -0.18 18.76
N TYR A 708 15.91 -1.35 19.16
CA TYR A 708 15.40 -2.35 18.22
C TYR A 708 14.03 -2.87 18.67
N ILE A 709 13.15 -3.05 17.71
CA ILE A 709 11.91 -3.79 17.87
C ILE A 709 12.21 -5.25 17.57
N PRO A 710 11.89 -6.17 18.49
CA PRO A 710 12.15 -7.60 18.30
C PRO A 710 11.35 -8.19 17.15
N SER A 711 11.81 -9.33 16.65
CA SER A 711 11.11 -10.06 15.60
C SER A 711 9.72 -10.52 16.04
N GLU A 712 8.80 -10.56 15.11
CA GLU A 712 7.41 -10.97 15.35
C GLU A 712 6.97 -12.07 14.36
N THR A 713 6.24 -13.05 14.89
CA THR A 713 5.51 -14.05 14.08
C THR A 713 4.04 -14.01 14.47
N THR A 714 3.17 -13.81 13.50
CA THR A 714 1.72 -13.90 13.67
C THR A 714 1.15 -15.08 12.87
N TRP A 715 0.24 -15.83 13.49
CA TRP A 715 -0.44 -16.97 12.87
C TRP A 715 -1.86 -16.62 12.51
N LYS A 716 -2.35 -17.19 11.42
CA LYS A 716 -3.76 -17.11 11.04
C LYS A 716 -4.28 -18.47 10.61
N ALA A 717 -5.58 -18.66 10.78
CA ALA A 717 -6.29 -19.84 10.31
C ALA A 717 -7.73 -19.47 9.92
N GLY A 718 -8.35 -20.32 9.11
CA GLY A 718 -9.74 -20.16 8.77
C GLY A 718 -10.31 -21.36 8.06
N ALA A 719 -11.62 -21.33 7.92
CA ALA A 719 -12.37 -22.33 7.18
C ALA A 719 -13.49 -21.68 6.38
N SER A 720 -13.80 -22.26 5.23
CA SER A 720 -14.97 -21.87 4.46
C SER A 720 -15.75 -23.09 4.02
N TYR A 721 -17.07 -22.96 3.95
CA TYR A 721 -17.93 -24.00 3.46
C TYR A 721 -18.88 -23.46 2.39
N SER A 722 -18.78 -24.03 1.19
CA SER A 722 -19.59 -23.67 0.03
C SER A 722 -20.60 -24.76 -0.28
N TRP A 723 -21.90 -24.42 -0.30
CA TRP A 723 -22.97 -25.34 -0.67
C TRP A 723 -24.03 -24.61 -1.49
N SER A 724 -24.39 -25.19 -2.63
CA SER A 724 -25.32 -24.55 -3.56
C SER A 724 -24.89 -23.09 -3.86
N ARG A 725 -25.70 -22.10 -3.53
CA ARG A 725 -25.47 -20.68 -3.69
C ARG A 725 -24.91 -19.98 -2.44
N TYR A 726 -24.60 -20.68 -1.39
CA TYR A 726 -24.15 -20.12 -0.11
C TYR A 726 -22.68 -20.41 0.12
N LEU A 727 -21.98 -19.43 0.71
CA LEU A 727 -20.60 -19.58 1.18
C LEU A 727 -20.49 -18.96 2.58
N LEU A 728 -20.11 -19.77 3.54
CA LEU A 728 -19.81 -19.33 4.91
C LEU A 728 -18.31 -19.37 5.13
N ARG A 729 -17.74 -18.35 5.76
CA ARG A 729 -16.30 -18.24 6.06
C ARG A 729 -16.07 -17.84 7.50
N LEU A 730 -15.19 -18.54 8.18
CA LEU A 730 -14.65 -18.20 9.50
C LEU A 730 -13.16 -17.87 9.34
N MET A 731 -12.74 -16.74 9.82
CA MET A 731 -11.36 -16.24 9.73
C MET A 731 -10.87 -15.83 11.11
N VAL A 732 -9.66 -16.25 11.46
CA VAL A 732 -9.00 -15.92 12.72
C VAL A 732 -7.61 -15.36 12.40
N ASP A 733 -7.42 -14.08 12.58
CA ASP A 733 -6.12 -13.42 12.48
C ASP A 733 -5.47 -13.38 13.88
N ASN A 734 -4.13 -13.42 13.91
CA ASN A 734 -3.35 -13.48 15.14
C ASN A 734 -3.88 -14.56 16.13
N LEU A 735 -3.88 -15.80 15.66
CA LEU A 735 -4.44 -16.96 16.37
C LEU A 735 -3.88 -17.11 17.81
N THR A 736 -2.62 -16.75 18.02
CA THR A 736 -1.92 -16.82 19.31
C THR A 736 -2.23 -15.65 20.25
N ASP A 737 -3.07 -14.68 19.83
CA ASP A 737 -3.42 -13.48 20.58
C ASP A 737 -2.21 -12.67 21.05
N LYS A 738 -1.20 -12.56 20.18
CA LYS A 738 0.01 -11.81 20.49
C LYS A 738 -0.32 -10.32 20.65
N LYS A 739 0.14 -9.72 21.74
CA LYS A 739 -0.18 -8.32 22.12
C LYS A 739 1.07 -7.46 22.28
N ASP A 740 2.11 -7.79 21.54
CA ASP A 740 3.37 -7.08 21.59
C ASP A 740 3.24 -5.67 21.03
N TYR A 741 4.26 -4.86 21.32
CA TYR A 741 4.35 -3.54 20.72
C TYR A 741 5.05 -3.62 19.38
N VAL A 742 4.52 -2.87 18.40
CA VAL A 742 5.08 -2.74 17.07
C VAL A 742 5.52 -1.31 16.83
N THR A 743 6.54 -1.10 16.00
CA THR A 743 6.98 0.27 15.71
C THR A 743 5.94 1.01 14.88
N GLY A 744 5.77 2.28 15.22
CA GLY A 744 5.17 3.27 14.34
C GLY A 744 6.22 3.95 13.47
N SER A 745 5.89 5.11 12.91
CA SER A 745 6.77 5.89 12.03
C SER A 745 7.87 6.66 12.78
N GLY A 746 7.95 6.54 14.07
CA GLY A 746 8.87 7.33 14.88
C GLY A 746 9.93 6.53 15.59
N GLY A 747 11.13 7.07 15.73
CA GLY A 747 12.14 6.65 16.68
C GLY A 747 11.73 6.94 18.13
N ARG A 748 12.66 6.85 19.04
CA ARG A 748 12.44 7.09 20.49
C ARG A 748 11.64 8.33 20.82
N PHE A 749 11.78 9.36 20.01
CA PHE A 749 11.27 10.70 20.28
C PHE A 749 10.33 11.22 19.22
N SER A 750 9.91 10.39 18.26
CA SER A 750 9.00 10.87 17.24
C SER A 750 7.55 10.72 17.66
N GLN A 751 6.72 11.58 17.08
CA GLN A 751 5.28 11.68 17.31
C GLN A 751 4.48 10.38 17.07
N SER A 752 5.11 9.40 16.48
CA SER A 752 4.48 8.14 16.08
C SER A 752 5.03 6.94 16.84
N GLY A 753 5.74 7.11 17.92
CA GLY A 753 6.18 6.12 18.88
C GLY A 753 5.93 4.63 18.55
N ILE A 754 5.75 3.85 19.55
CA ILE A 754 5.32 2.46 19.40
C ILE A 754 3.79 2.37 19.41
N ARG A 755 3.27 1.31 18.79
CA ARG A 755 1.84 0.93 18.79
C ARG A 755 1.67 -0.44 19.40
N THR A 756 0.47 -0.73 19.86
CA THR A 756 0.12 -2.10 20.30
C THR A 756 -0.32 -2.94 19.11
N ALA A 757 0.01 -4.21 19.08
CA ALA A 757 -0.53 -5.14 18.10
C ALA A 757 -2.05 -5.30 18.27
N THR A 758 -2.76 -5.54 17.18
CA THR A 758 -4.23 -5.66 17.14
C THR A 758 -4.78 -6.74 18.09
N GLY A 759 -3.99 -7.78 18.39
CA GLY A 759 -4.45 -8.97 19.09
C GLY A 759 -5.22 -9.90 18.15
N ARG A 760 -5.83 -10.94 18.72
CA ARG A 760 -6.64 -11.89 17.94
C ARG A 760 -7.87 -11.17 17.39
N ASN A 761 -8.24 -11.50 16.14
CA ASN A 761 -9.42 -10.96 15.48
C ASN A 761 -10.19 -12.10 14.80
N VAL A 762 -11.38 -12.39 15.30
CA VAL A 762 -12.26 -13.44 14.77
C VAL A 762 -13.37 -12.78 13.95
N ARG A 763 -13.56 -13.26 12.71
CA ARG A 763 -14.55 -12.74 11.78
C ARG A 763 -15.34 -13.87 11.13
N LEU A 764 -16.62 -13.63 10.90
CA LEU A 764 -17.54 -14.53 10.20
C LEU A 764 -18.14 -13.80 9.02
N ALA A 765 -18.12 -14.40 7.84
CA ALA A 765 -18.74 -13.86 6.64
C ALA A 765 -19.67 -14.87 5.98
N ALA A 766 -20.83 -14.41 5.54
CA ALA A 766 -21.79 -15.19 4.78
C ALA A 766 -22.03 -14.51 3.42
N THR A 767 -21.92 -15.29 2.34
CA THR A 767 -22.16 -14.84 0.97
C THR A 767 -23.30 -15.64 0.35
N VAL A 768 -24.21 -14.96 -0.32
CA VAL A 768 -25.25 -15.55 -1.16
C VAL A 768 -24.94 -15.17 -2.60
N LYS A 769 -24.86 -16.17 -3.49
CA LYS A 769 -24.73 -15.99 -4.96
C LYS A 769 -26.07 -16.30 -5.62
N PHE A 770 -26.48 -15.50 -6.61
CA PHE A 770 -27.79 -15.66 -7.29
C PHE A 770 -27.78 -15.15 -8.72
#